data_adc434e6c781c47cbf99323f563dd3eb
#
_entry.id   adc434e6c781c47cbf99323f563dd3eb
#
_cell.length_a   1.000
_cell.length_b   1.000
_cell.length_c   1.000
_cell.angle_alpha   90.00
_cell.angle_beta   90.00
_cell.angle_gamma   90.00
#
_symmetry.space_group_name_H-M   'P 1'
#
loop_
_entity.id
_entity.type
_entity.pdbx_description
1 polymer ?
#
loop_
_entity_poly.entity_id
_entity_poly.type
_entity_poly.pdbx_seq_one_letter_code
_entity_poly.pdbx_strand_id
1 'polypeptide(L)'
;MSEKNSIFIKGARVNNLKNIDVEIPRNKLVVITGLSGSGKSSLAFDTLYAEGQRRYVESLSAYARQFLGRMSKPECDYIKGIPPAIAIEQKVNTRNPRSTVGTSTEIYEYLRLLYARIGKTISPISGEEVKKHQVSDIVRTVLEYPDGTRFAVFAPVILPEGRSMKEQLEILQKEGYTRLFIHDKTYRIAEALADPKLLEEPIELLIDRLVVSQEKSLRSRLADSAETAFFEGHGVCRIRIYLQDQVILKEFSKKFEADGMTFIEPTDMMFSFNNPLGACPVCEGFGKVLGIDENLVVPDKSLSVYEGAVVCWKGEVMGEWLKDFIVSSARYDFPIHRPYYELTEKEKDLLWHGAKGVHGIDDFFKYVEENLYKIQYRVMLARYRGKTVCPACKGGRLKPEALYVKIGGKNIAEVVAMPITEAKAFFDHLNLDENDAAIANRLLTEIKNRLQFLLDVGLGYLTLDRLSSSLSGGESQRINLATSLGSSLVGSLYILDEPSIGLHSRDTDLLIHVLRQLQQLGNTVVVVEHDEEIIRAADYIIDIGPKAGRLGGEVVYQGDVAHLQNQSNSYTVRYLTGEDKIELPLYRRPWNSYIEVKGARKNNLKGIDIKFPLNILTVVTGVSGSGKSSLVRDIFYEGVKQHLDDARLTIDCSALTGDLNRIKDIEYVDQNTIGKSSRSNPVTYVGAYDEIRKLFGAQPLAKQLDYSAAYFSFNKEGGRCEECKGEGRITVEMQFMADVTLECEACHGKRFKSSVLEVEYQGKNIYDVLEMTVNQAIEFFSQNPGTQEKKIIKKLVPLQEVGLGYIKLGQTSSSLSGGENQRVKLAFYLGQEKQQPTLFVFDEPTTGLHFHDIKTLLKAFNALIERGHTVVIIEHNMDVIKCADYVIDLGPEGGKNGGNLVCAGTPEEIAACPSSYTGHYLKEKLAD
;
A
#
# COMPACT_ATOMS: atom_id res chain seq x y z
N MET A 1 25.00 19.51 -31.50
CA MET A 1 23.54 19.74 -31.30
C MET A 1 23.32 21.20 -30.92
N SER A 2 22.27 21.89 -31.39
CA SER A 2 22.04 23.28 -31.06
C SER A 2 21.67 23.41 -29.57
N GLU A 3 22.15 24.44 -28.85
CA GLU A 3 21.89 24.71 -27.42
C GLU A 3 20.39 24.74 -27.04
N LYS A 4 19.48 24.69 -27.98
CA LYS A 4 18.02 24.64 -27.74
C LYS A 4 17.45 23.22 -27.46
N ASN A 5 18.20 22.15 -27.75
CA ASN A 5 17.70 20.78 -27.69
C ASN A 5 18.32 19.92 -26.57
N SER A 6 19.12 20.52 -25.68
CA SER A 6 19.74 19.80 -24.56
C SER A 6 19.69 20.60 -23.26
N ILE A 7 19.75 19.88 -22.15
CA ILE A 7 20.02 20.43 -20.81
C ILE A 7 21.51 20.30 -20.60
N PHE A 8 22.19 21.38 -20.28
CA PHE A 8 23.63 21.40 -20.09
C PHE A 8 23.98 21.75 -18.64
N ILE A 9 24.70 20.85 -17.98
CA ILE A 9 25.22 21.01 -16.61
C ILE A 9 26.70 21.24 -16.71
N LYS A 10 27.19 22.32 -16.13
CA LYS A 10 28.63 22.67 -16.11
C LYS A 10 29.16 22.62 -14.70
N GLY A 11 30.24 21.87 -14.51
CA GLY A 11 31.01 21.90 -13.28
C GLY A 11 30.27 21.38 -12.05
N ALA A 12 29.49 20.30 -12.15
CA ALA A 12 28.78 19.72 -11.02
C ALA A 12 29.75 19.13 -10.00
N ARG A 13 29.62 19.55 -8.71
CA ARG A 13 30.53 19.20 -7.59
C ARG A 13 29.77 18.71 -6.35
N VAL A 14 28.48 18.46 -6.46
CA VAL A 14 27.65 18.05 -5.33
C VAL A 14 28.09 16.67 -4.84
N ASN A 15 28.25 16.54 -3.53
CA ASN A 15 28.68 15.31 -2.84
C ASN A 15 30.03 14.77 -3.38
N ASN A 16 30.00 13.62 -4.09
CA ASN A 16 31.21 12.98 -4.62
C ASN A 16 31.47 13.32 -6.09
N LEU A 17 30.68 14.16 -6.74
CA LEU A 17 30.90 14.55 -8.14
C LEU A 17 32.17 15.39 -8.29
N LYS A 18 32.97 15.04 -9.30
CA LYS A 18 34.31 15.61 -9.52
C LYS A 18 34.30 16.70 -10.62
N ASN A 19 33.56 17.77 -10.41
CA ASN A 19 33.50 18.91 -11.35
C ASN A 19 33.15 18.46 -12.78
N ILE A 20 32.08 17.67 -12.91
CA ILE A 20 31.70 17.05 -14.15
C ILE A 20 30.82 17.97 -15.02
N ASP A 21 31.00 17.82 -16.35
CA ASP A 21 30.15 18.43 -17.36
C ASP A 21 29.25 17.36 -17.97
N VAL A 22 27.96 17.64 -18.06
CA VAL A 22 26.97 16.67 -18.52
C VAL A 22 25.99 17.34 -19.50
N GLU A 23 25.74 16.68 -20.60
CA GLU A 23 24.72 17.07 -21.58
C GLU A 23 23.59 16.04 -21.62
N ILE A 24 22.34 16.47 -21.37
CA ILE A 24 21.14 15.63 -21.37
C ILE A 24 20.28 16.05 -22.56
N PRO A 25 20.07 15.18 -23.58
CA PRO A 25 19.20 15.50 -24.70
C PRO A 25 17.73 15.62 -24.24
N ARG A 26 17.03 16.66 -24.75
CA ARG A 26 15.61 16.88 -24.45
C ARG A 26 14.72 15.95 -25.29
N ASN A 27 13.52 15.69 -24.76
CA ASN A 27 12.51 14.82 -25.39
C ASN A 27 13.03 13.39 -25.67
N LYS A 28 13.89 12.91 -24.79
CA LYS A 28 14.51 11.58 -24.85
C LYS A 28 14.30 10.85 -23.54
N LEU A 29 14.35 9.51 -23.61
CA LEU A 29 14.51 8.65 -22.44
C LEU A 29 16.01 8.52 -22.16
N VAL A 30 16.45 9.10 -21.05
CA VAL A 30 17.85 9.14 -20.62
C VAL A 30 18.01 8.32 -19.35
N VAL A 31 18.95 7.41 -19.34
CA VAL A 31 19.28 6.63 -18.13
C VAL A 31 20.60 7.11 -17.54
N ILE A 32 20.60 7.42 -16.25
CA ILE A 32 21.78 7.66 -15.43
C ILE A 32 22.08 6.37 -14.68
N THR A 33 23.23 5.76 -14.95
CA THR A 33 23.63 4.47 -14.39
C THR A 33 25.03 4.52 -13.78
N GLY A 34 25.53 3.42 -13.26
CA GLY A 34 26.85 3.27 -12.64
C GLY A 34 26.79 2.49 -11.32
N LEU A 35 27.91 2.21 -10.71
CA LEU A 35 28.01 1.45 -9.46
C LEU A 35 27.22 2.09 -8.32
N SER A 36 26.80 1.28 -7.36
CA SER A 36 26.19 1.79 -6.12
C SER A 36 27.14 2.76 -5.43
N GLY A 37 26.64 3.97 -5.05
CA GLY A 37 27.45 5.02 -4.46
C GLY A 37 28.39 5.78 -5.43
N SER A 38 28.26 5.63 -6.76
CA SER A 38 29.08 6.37 -7.73
C SER A 38 28.74 7.85 -7.89
N GLY A 39 27.54 8.31 -7.47
CA GLY A 39 27.12 9.71 -7.58
C GLY A 39 25.91 9.94 -8.49
N LYS A 40 25.20 8.91 -8.91
CA LYS A 40 24.01 8.99 -9.78
C LYS A 40 22.91 9.88 -9.20
N SER A 41 22.50 9.61 -7.97
CA SER A 41 21.47 10.41 -7.28
C SER A 41 21.93 11.84 -7.01
N SER A 42 23.25 12.05 -6.77
CA SER A 42 23.83 13.38 -6.65
C SER A 42 23.71 14.21 -7.93
N LEU A 43 23.83 13.57 -9.11
CA LEU A 43 23.62 14.23 -10.39
C LEU A 43 22.13 14.46 -10.67
N ALA A 44 21.29 13.42 -10.50
CA ALA A 44 19.88 13.46 -10.88
C ALA A 44 19.04 14.30 -9.93
N PHE A 45 19.17 14.08 -8.61
CA PHE A 45 18.31 14.70 -7.59
C PHE A 45 18.96 15.91 -6.95
N ASP A 46 20.19 15.80 -6.42
CA ASP A 46 20.84 16.88 -5.68
C ASP A 46 21.37 17.99 -6.60
N THR A 47 21.51 17.75 -7.92
CA THR A 47 21.96 18.74 -8.90
C THR A 47 20.83 19.15 -9.85
N LEU A 48 20.34 18.21 -10.69
CA LEU A 48 19.39 18.53 -11.78
C LEU A 48 17.99 18.88 -11.23
N TYR A 49 17.42 18.02 -10.39
CA TYR A 49 16.09 18.26 -9.80
C TYR A 49 16.11 19.45 -8.86
N ALA A 50 17.11 19.54 -7.98
CA ALA A 50 17.24 20.64 -7.02
C ALA A 50 17.28 22.02 -7.71
N GLU A 51 17.99 22.17 -8.83
CA GLU A 51 18.00 23.40 -9.60
C GLU A 51 16.66 23.65 -10.31
N GLY A 52 16.01 22.62 -10.86
CA GLY A 52 14.69 22.73 -11.46
C GLY A 52 13.64 23.21 -10.46
N GLN A 53 13.63 22.63 -9.27
CA GLN A 53 12.74 23.00 -8.17
C GLN A 53 13.04 24.41 -7.66
N ARG A 54 14.34 24.77 -7.48
CA ARG A 54 14.74 26.12 -7.09
C ARG A 54 14.21 27.18 -8.04
N ARG A 55 14.37 27.00 -9.35
CA ARG A 55 13.84 27.90 -10.39
C ARG A 55 12.33 28.02 -10.37
N TYR A 56 11.65 26.89 -10.15
CA TYR A 56 10.19 26.90 -10.04
C TYR A 56 9.75 27.73 -8.82
N VAL A 57 10.35 27.51 -7.65
CA VAL A 57 10.06 28.29 -6.44
C VAL A 57 10.38 29.77 -6.62
N GLU A 58 11.49 30.13 -7.30
CA GLU A 58 11.82 31.51 -7.61
C GLU A 58 10.81 32.20 -8.54
N SER A 59 10.12 31.43 -9.39
CA SER A 59 9.07 31.94 -10.26
C SER A 59 7.75 32.26 -9.54
N LEU A 60 7.56 31.75 -8.32
CA LEU A 60 6.35 31.96 -7.52
C LEU A 60 6.31 33.37 -6.90
N SER A 61 5.13 33.76 -6.42
CA SER A 61 4.95 35.06 -5.74
C SER A 61 5.84 35.17 -4.49
N ALA A 62 6.16 36.42 -4.08
CA ALA A 62 6.95 36.68 -2.87
C ALA A 62 6.32 36.07 -1.63
N TYR A 63 4.98 36.04 -1.55
CA TYR A 63 4.24 35.42 -0.47
C TYR A 63 4.46 33.90 -0.42
N ALA A 64 4.31 33.20 -1.54
CA ALA A 64 4.54 31.77 -1.62
C ALA A 64 6.00 31.38 -1.28
N ARG A 65 6.98 32.18 -1.73
CA ARG A 65 8.40 31.99 -1.40
C ARG A 65 8.72 32.12 0.08
N GLN A 66 7.97 32.95 0.80
CA GLN A 66 8.15 33.11 2.25
C GLN A 66 7.79 31.82 3.02
N PHE A 67 6.81 31.06 2.54
CA PHE A 67 6.41 29.77 3.14
C PHE A 67 7.32 28.61 2.73
N LEU A 68 7.82 28.61 1.48
CA LEU A 68 8.64 27.52 0.95
C LEU A 68 10.13 27.65 1.33
N GLY A 69 10.55 28.76 1.89
CA GLY A 69 11.94 29.01 2.27
C GLY A 69 12.86 29.28 1.06
N ARG A 70 14.14 29.63 1.35
CA ARG A 70 15.16 29.77 0.32
C ARG A 70 15.81 28.42 0.05
N MET A 71 15.71 27.93 -1.18
CA MET A 71 16.46 26.77 -1.63
C MET A 71 17.88 27.16 -2.00
N SER A 72 18.86 26.42 -1.49
CA SER A 72 20.26 26.60 -1.84
C SER A 72 20.50 26.21 -3.31
N LYS A 73 21.33 26.97 -4.00
CA LYS A 73 21.79 26.57 -5.34
C LYS A 73 22.69 25.35 -5.22
N PRO A 74 22.50 24.30 -6.05
CA PRO A 74 23.43 23.18 -6.08
C PRO A 74 24.86 23.66 -6.46
N GLU A 75 25.86 22.96 -5.95
CA GLU A 75 27.27 23.25 -6.22
C GLU A 75 27.62 22.92 -7.66
N CYS A 76 27.37 23.84 -8.55
CA CYS A 76 27.73 23.79 -9.97
C CYS A 76 28.00 25.18 -10.51
N ASP A 77 28.71 25.29 -11.63
CA ASP A 77 28.93 26.58 -12.28
C ASP A 77 27.62 27.14 -12.81
N TYR A 78 26.97 26.41 -13.70
CA TYR A 78 25.63 26.74 -14.19
C TYR A 78 24.91 25.53 -14.79
N ILE A 79 23.58 25.62 -14.88
CA ILE A 79 22.74 24.67 -15.61
C ILE A 79 21.84 25.46 -16.57
N LYS A 80 21.86 25.09 -17.86
CA LYS A 80 21.03 25.71 -18.91
C LYS A 80 20.01 24.72 -19.45
N GLY A 81 18.88 25.22 -19.93
CA GLY A 81 17.88 24.45 -20.67
C GLY A 81 16.96 23.57 -19.81
N ILE A 82 16.92 23.75 -18.48
CA ILE A 82 16.03 22.97 -17.62
C ILE A 82 14.57 23.40 -17.83
N PRO A 83 13.66 22.47 -18.20
CA PRO A 83 12.21 22.70 -18.13
C PRO A 83 11.69 22.50 -16.69
N PRO A 84 10.39 22.73 -16.42
CA PRO A 84 9.78 22.38 -15.15
C PRO A 84 10.08 20.93 -14.78
N ALA A 85 10.62 20.68 -13.58
CA ALA A 85 11.09 19.38 -13.16
C ALA A 85 10.13 18.74 -12.15
N ILE A 86 9.84 17.46 -12.35
CA ILE A 86 9.01 16.61 -11.50
C ILE A 86 9.85 15.40 -11.10
N ALA A 87 10.01 15.19 -9.78
CA ALA A 87 10.66 14.00 -9.27
C ALA A 87 9.64 12.96 -8.79
N ILE A 88 9.91 11.70 -9.10
CA ILE A 88 9.13 10.55 -8.65
C ILE A 88 10.04 9.64 -7.84
N GLU A 89 10.02 9.85 -6.51
CA GLU A 89 10.83 9.11 -5.54
C GLU A 89 10.06 7.93 -4.94
N GLN A 90 10.78 6.99 -4.33
CA GLN A 90 10.20 5.81 -3.68
C GLN A 90 9.60 6.09 -2.30
N LYS A 91 9.81 7.28 -1.74
CA LYS A 91 9.33 7.58 -0.39
C LYS A 91 7.81 7.64 -0.35
N VAL A 92 7.21 6.80 0.50
CA VAL A 92 5.79 6.88 0.84
C VAL A 92 5.56 8.11 1.72
N ASN A 93 5.19 9.22 1.12
CA ASN A 93 5.02 10.51 1.80
C ASN A 93 3.64 10.69 2.47
N THR A 94 2.91 9.63 2.78
CA THR A 94 1.57 9.77 3.37
C THR A 94 1.58 9.53 4.88
N ARG A 95 1.66 10.61 5.65
CA ARG A 95 1.37 10.61 7.10
C ARG A 95 -0.14 10.50 7.38
N ASN A 96 -1.00 10.64 6.37
CA ASN A 96 -2.45 10.58 6.55
C ASN A 96 -2.93 9.11 6.57
N PRO A 97 -3.42 8.60 7.71
CA PRO A 97 -3.86 7.21 7.86
C PRO A 97 -5.16 6.90 7.07
N ARG A 98 -5.84 7.91 6.53
CA ARG A 98 -7.04 7.75 5.70
C ARG A 98 -6.75 7.69 4.22
N SER A 99 -5.53 8.04 3.77
CA SER A 99 -5.16 8.02 2.36
C SER A 99 -5.21 6.62 1.78
N THR A 100 -5.81 6.51 0.59
CA THR A 100 -5.98 5.25 -0.16
C THR A 100 -5.45 5.40 -1.58
N VAL A 101 -5.29 4.29 -2.29
CA VAL A 101 -4.96 4.30 -3.73
C VAL A 101 -5.95 5.19 -4.50
N GLY A 102 -7.26 5.04 -4.24
CA GLY A 102 -8.30 5.85 -4.90
C GLY A 102 -8.16 7.35 -4.65
N THR A 103 -7.79 7.77 -3.44
CA THR A 103 -7.57 9.20 -3.15
C THR A 103 -6.25 9.72 -3.70
N SER A 104 -5.20 8.91 -3.69
CA SER A 104 -3.88 9.30 -4.22
C SER A 104 -3.88 9.44 -5.75
N THR A 105 -4.76 8.70 -6.44
CA THR A 105 -4.94 8.75 -7.90
C THR A 105 -6.05 9.70 -8.35
N GLU A 106 -6.70 10.38 -7.40
CA GLU A 106 -7.88 11.23 -7.61
C GLU A 106 -9.13 10.50 -8.17
N ILE A 107 -9.05 9.19 -8.43
CA ILE A 107 -10.18 8.41 -8.94
C ILE A 107 -11.37 8.48 -7.98
N TYR A 108 -11.11 8.49 -6.67
CA TYR A 108 -12.16 8.57 -5.66
C TYR A 108 -12.97 9.86 -5.74
N GLU A 109 -12.34 10.99 -6.09
CA GLU A 109 -13.02 12.27 -6.26
C GLU A 109 -13.98 12.25 -7.46
N TYR A 110 -13.55 11.64 -8.56
CA TYR A 110 -14.43 11.43 -9.73
C TYR A 110 -15.57 10.45 -9.43
N LEU A 111 -15.32 9.40 -8.64
CA LEU A 111 -16.36 8.47 -8.21
C LEU A 111 -17.41 9.16 -7.34
N ARG A 112 -17.01 9.99 -6.39
CA ARG A 112 -17.94 10.78 -5.56
C ARG A 112 -18.88 11.63 -6.41
N LEU A 113 -18.31 12.36 -7.37
CA LEU A 113 -19.09 13.18 -8.30
C LEU A 113 -20.01 12.34 -9.17
N LEU A 114 -19.54 11.18 -9.65
CA LEU A 114 -20.35 10.28 -10.48
C LEU A 114 -21.57 9.76 -9.71
N TYR A 115 -21.35 9.25 -8.48
CA TYR A 115 -22.42 8.76 -7.62
C TYR A 115 -23.41 9.86 -7.20
N ALA A 116 -22.94 11.08 -7.00
CA ALA A 116 -23.81 12.24 -6.71
C ALA A 116 -24.66 12.67 -7.91
N ARG A 117 -24.18 12.44 -9.16
CA ARG A 117 -24.87 12.90 -10.38
C ARG A 117 -25.83 11.92 -10.98
N ILE A 118 -25.45 10.64 -11.04
CA ILE A 118 -26.23 9.58 -11.71
C ILE A 118 -26.56 8.39 -10.79
N GLY A 119 -26.14 8.43 -9.54
CA GLY A 119 -26.41 7.36 -8.58
C GLY A 119 -27.89 7.27 -8.23
N LYS A 120 -28.42 6.03 -8.25
CA LYS A 120 -29.82 5.74 -7.91
C LYS A 120 -29.88 5.20 -6.50
N THR A 121 -30.67 5.87 -5.63
CA THR A 121 -30.90 5.39 -4.27
C THR A 121 -31.83 4.19 -4.31
N ILE A 122 -31.44 3.09 -3.70
CA ILE A 122 -32.21 1.83 -3.66
C ILE A 122 -32.65 1.57 -2.23
N SER A 123 -33.93 1.35 -2.03
CA SER A 123 -34.45 1.01 -0.68
C SER A 123 -33.84 -0.33 -0.21
N PRO A 124 -33.31 -0.40 1.03
CA PRO A 124 -32.80 -1.65 1.58
C PRO A 124 -33.91 -2.65 1.94
N ILE A 125 -35.17 -2.23 1.95
CA ILE A 125 -36.32 -3.07 2.32
C ILE A 125 -36.93 -3.71 1.06
N SER A 126 -37.40 -2.91 0.10
CA SER A 126 -38.05 -3.39 -1.13
C SER A 126 -37.07 -3.68 -2.26
N GLY A 127 -35.87 -3.09 -2.26
CA GLY A 127 -34.93 -3.13 -3.38
C GLY A 127 -35.34 -2.26 -4.56
N GLU A 128 -36.40 -1.45 -4.42
CA GLU A 128 -36.87 -0.53 -5.46
C GLU A 128 -36.11 0.81 -5.42
N GLU A 129 -36.10 1.50 -6.56
CA GLU A 129 -35.48 2.82 -6.69
C GLU A 129 -36.33 3.90 -5.98
N VAL A 130 -35.70 4.62 -5.05
CA VAL A 130 -36.32 5.75 -4.37
C VAL A 130 -36.29 6.97 -5.29
N LYS A 131 -37.46 7.52 -5.60
CA LYS A 131 -37.59 8.67 -6.49
C LYS A 131 -38.48 9.74 -5.88
N LYS A 132 -38.17 10.99 -6.17
CA LYS A 132 -39.12 12.08 -6.06
C LYS A 132 -40.01 12.06 -7.28
N HIS A 133 -41.24 11.74 -7.10
CA HIS A 133 -42.18 11.75 -8.19
C HIS A 133 -42.64 13.16 -8.57
N GLN A 134 -42.70 13.40 -9.86
CA GLN A 134 -43.25 14.62 -10.43
C GLN A 134 -44.65 14.34 -10.97
N VAL A 135 -45.40 15.41 -11.21
CA VAL A 135 -46.73 15.26 -11.86
C VAL A 135 -46.64 14.55 -13.21
N SER A 136 -45.56 14.79 -13.96
CA SER A 136 -45.30 14.09 -15.24
C SER A 136 -45.20 12.57 -15.11
N ASP A 137 -44.67 12.07 -13.97
CA ASP A 137 -44.55 10.62 -13.74
C ASP A 137 -45.91 9.98 -13.51
N ILE A 138 -46.80 10.69 -12.78
CA ILE A 138 -48.16 10.29 -12.57
C ILE A 138 -48.90 10.20 -13.92
N VAL A 139 -48.79 11.26 -14.73
CA VAL A 139 -49.43 11.31 -16.05
C VAL A 139 -48.91 10.18 -16.96
N ARG A 140 -47.62 9.93 -16.98
CA ARG A 140 -47.02 8.87 -17.75
C ARG A 140 -47.51 7.49 -17.28
N THR A 141 -47.47 7.21 -15.99
CA THR A 141 -47.89 5.93 -15.41
C THR A 141 -49.38 5.64 -15.68
N VAL A 142 -50.24 6.63 -15.59
CA VAL A 142 -51.65 6.44 -15.85
C VAL A 142 -51.94 6.19 -17.35
N LEU A 143 -51.21 6.86 -18.23
CA LEU A 143 -51.35 6.69 -19.68
C LEU A 143 -50.82 5.37 -20.23
N GLU A 144 -50.10 4.59 -19.43
CA GLU A 144 -49.66 3.22 -19.78
C GLU A 144 -50.83 2.22 -19.75
N TYR A 145 -51.96 2.56 -19.09
CA TYR A 145 -53.12 1.70 -19.04
C TYR A 145 -54.04 1.89 -20.27
N PRO A 146 -54.81 0.87 -20.64
CA PRO A 146 -55.68 0.93 -21.81
C PRO A 146 -56.73 2.05 -21.71
N ASP A 147 -57.09 2.62 -22.88
CA ASP A 147 -58.16 3.62 -22.96
C ASP A 147 -59.44 3.05 -22.40
N GLY A 148 -60.21 3.87 -21.66
CA GLY A 148 -61.44 3.45 -20.97
C GLY A 148 -61.22 2.91 -19.56
N THR A 149 -59.97 2.74 -19.10
CA THR A 149 -59.69 2.33 -17.72
C THR A 149 -60.07 3.44 -16.76
N ARG A 150 -60.86 3.09 -15.73
CA ARG A 150 -61.30 4.04 -14.68
C ARG A 150 -60.20 4.16 -13.63
N PHE A 151 -59.93 5.36 -13.15
CA PHE A 151 -59.04 5.59 -12.02
C PHE A 151 -59.50 6.78 -11.16
N ALA A 152 -58.98 6.84 -9.97
CA ALA A 152 -59.29 7.95 -9.04
C ALA A 152 -58.01 8.43 -8.37
N VAL A 153 -57.94 9.73 -8.17
CA VAL A 153 -56.81 10.44 -7.53
C VAL A 153 -57.17 10.77 -6.09
N PHE A 154 -56.30 10.38 -5.16
CA PHE A 154 -56.49 10.57 -3.75
C PHE A 154 -55.31 11.28 -3.12
N ALA A 155 -55.60 12.01 -2.01
CA ALA A 155 -54.59 12.54 -1.13
C ALA A 155 -54.78 11.97 0.29
N PRO A 156 -53.77 11.43 0.97
CA PRO A 156 -53.90 11.05 2.36
C PRO A 156 -54.17 12.27 3.22
N VAL A 157 -55.12 12.17 4.15
CA VAL A 157 -55.37 13.25 5.12
C VAL A 157 -54.38 13.14 6.28
N ILE A 158 -53.39 14.05 6.31
CA ILE A 158 -52.36 14.11 7.34
C ILE A 158 -52.72 15.17 8.37
N LEU A 159 -52.63 14.81 9.63
CA LEU A 159 -52.94 15.74 10.75
C LEU A 159 -51.73 16.61 11.09
N PRO A 160 -51.85 17.93 11.03
CA PRO A 160 -50.87 18.82 11.65
C PRO A 160 -50.83 18.65 13.20
N GLU A 161 -49.66 18.89 13.78
CA GLU A 161 -49.50 18.84 15.25
C GLU A 161 -50.54 19.72 15.96
N GLY A 162 -51.26 19.15 16.95
CA GLY A 162 -52.23 19.85 17.78
C GLY A 162 -53.62 19.98 17.15
N ARG A 163 -53.91 19.38 15.99
CA ARG A 163 -55.22 19.42 15.34
C ARG A 163 -55.91 18.06 15.38
N SER A 164 -57.20 18.05 15.64
CA SER A 164 -58.02 16.83 15.60
C SER A 164 -58.46 16.49 14.14
N MET A 165 -58.74 15.20 13.85
CA MET A 165 -59.27 14.77 12.56
C MET A 165 -60.56 15.49 12.21
N LYS A 166 -61.44 15.72 13.19
CA LYS A 166 -62.71 16.43 13.00
C LYS A 166 -62.47 17.85 12.50
N GLU A 167 -61.61 18.62 13.15
CA GLU A 167 -61.26 19.99 12.73
C GLU A 167 -60.62 20.04 11.34
N GLN A 168 -59.77 19.06 11.02
CA GLN A 168 -59.14 18.98 9.69
C GLN A 168 -60.21 18.73 8.63
N LEU A 169 -61.15 17.83 8.85
CA LEU A 169 -62.22 17.52 7.88
C LEU A 169 -63.18 18.70 7.72
N GLU A 170 -63.47 19.47 8.79
CA GLU A 170 -64.28 20.70 8.69
C GLU A 170 -63.60 21.79 7.84
N ILE A 171 -62.25 21.87 7.88
CA ILE A 171 -61.49 22.77 7.04
C ILE A 171 -61.56 22.30 5.57
N LEU A 172 -61.30 21.02 5.26
CA LEU A 172 -61.41 20.49 3.93
C LEU A 172 -62.79 20.66 3.33
N GLN A 173 -63.83 20.57 4.17
CA GLN A 173 -65.23 20.84 3.74
C GLN A 173 -65.44 22.31 3.36
N LYS A 174 -64.84 23.25 4.08
CA LYS A 174 -64.89 24.68 3.78
C LYS A 174 -64.10 25.05 2.54
N GLU A 175 -63.04 24.31 2.22
CA GLU A 175 -62.25 24.42 1.00
C GLU A 175 -62.96 23.85 -0.23
N GLY A 176 -64.13 23.20 -0.07
CA GLY A 176 -64.96 22.75 -1.14
C GLY A 176 -64.84 21.24 -1.47
N TYR A 177 -64.06 20.49 -0.71
CA TYR A 177 -64.01 19.05 -0.87
C TYR A 177 -65.28 18.42 -0.28
N THR A 178 -65.71 17.32 -0.87
CA THR A 178 -66.99 16.72 -0.51
C THR A 178 -66.94 15.25 -0.19
N ARG A 179 -65.90 14.53 -0.59
CA ARG A 179 -65.80 13.07 -0.53
C ARG A 179 -64.49 12.56 0.03
N LEU A 180 -64.63 11.58 0.89
CA LEU A 180 -63.52 10.83 1.51
C LEU A 180 -63.60 9.38 1.08
N PHE A 181 -62.48 8.67 1.20
CA PHE A 181 -62.34 7.24 0.99
C PHE A 181 -61.81 6.61 2.30
N ILE A 182 -62.58 5.68 2.86
CA ILE A 182 -62.29 5.01 4.11
C ILE A 182 -62.71 3.55 3.96
N HIS A 183 -61.86 2.57 4.28
CA HIS A 183 -62.14 1.14 4.15
C HIS A 183 -62.73 0.75 2.81
N ASP A 184 -62.09 1.16 1.71
CA ASP A 184 -62.55 0.88 0.34
C ASP A 184 -63.98 1.37 -0.02
N LYS A 185 -64.52 2.30 0.75
CA LYS A 185 -65.82 2.92 0.48
C LYS A 185 -65.71 4.45 0.46
N THR A 186 -66.52 5.05 -0.39
CA THR A 186 -66.62 6.50 -0.50
C THR A 186 -67.69 7.04 0.45
N TYR A 187 -67.37 8.01 1.30
CA TYR A 187 -68.26 8.71 2.22
C TYR A 187 -68.29 10.21 1.86
N ARG A 188 -69.37 10.89 2.20
CA ARG A 188 -69.35 12.35 2.22
C ARG A 188 -68.66 12.84 3.52
N ILE A 189 -67.95 13.97 3.46
CA ILE A 189 -67.30 14.53 4.64
C ILE A 189 -68.30 14.74 5.79
N ALA A 190 -69.51 15.22 5.50
CA ALA A 190 -70.60 15.34 6.47
C ALA A 190 -71.01 14.01 7.14
N GLU A 191 -70.97 12.90 6.42
CA GLU A 191 -71.30 11.56 6.93
C GLU A 191 -70.15 11.09 7.88
N ALA A 192 -68.90 11.29 7.49
CA ALA A 192 -67.77 10.93 8.31
C ALA A 192 -67.67 11.76 9.59
N LEU A 193 -68.02 13.03 9.55
CA LEU A 193 -68.11 13.91 10.73
C LEU A 193 -69.22 13.50 11.72
N ALA A 194 -70.26 12.78 11.24
CA ALA A 194 -71.33 12.29 12.06
C ALA A 194 -71.06 10.96 12.79
N ASP A 195 -70.04 10.21 12.32
CA ASP A 195 -69.64 8.91 12.91
C ASP A 195 -68.20 8.95 13.47
N PRO A 196 -68.00 9.05 14.79
CA PRO A 196 -66.68 9.12 15.39
C PRO A 196 -65.77 7.94 15.09
N LYS A 197 -66.33 6.77 14.78
CA LYS A 197 -65.53 5.57 14.47
C LYS A 197 -64.80 5.69 13.15
N LEU A 198 -65.34 6.41 12.18
CA LEU A 198 -64.71 6.66 10.91
C LEU A 198 -63.55 7.63 11.00
N LEU A 199 -63.48 8.42 12.05
CA LEU A 199 -62.40 9.40 12.29
C LEU A 199 -61.14 8.75 12.88
N GLU A 200 -61.18 7.53 13.39
CA GLU A 200 -60.08 6.79 13.95
C GLU A 200 -59.30 6.01 12.87
N GLU A 201 -59.86 5.92 11.67
CA GLU A 201 -59.31 5.12 10.56
C GLU A 201 -58.47 5.99 9.60
N PRO A 202 -57.58 5.38 8.80
CA PRO A 202 -56.87 6.10 7.75
C PRO A 202 -57.84 6.68 6.70
N ILE A 203 -57.80 8.00 6.56
CA ILE A 203 -58.70 8.73 5.64
C ILE A 203 -57.94 9.22 4.45
N GLU A 204 -58.48 8.99 3.26
CA GLU A 204 -58.00 9.55 2.00
C GLU A 204 -59.04 10.53 1.43
N LEU A 205 -58.57 11.72 1.05
CA LEU A 205 -59.38 12.71 0.34
C LEU A 205 -59.48 12.35 -1.14
N LEU A 206 -60.67 12.21 -1.65
CA LEU A 206 -60.91 12.00 -3.06
C LEU A 206 -60.80 13.33 -3.81
N ILE A 207 -59.79 13.47 -4.65
CA ILE A 207 -59.52 14.67 -5.46
C ILE A 207 -60.32 14.61 -6.76
N ASP A 208 -60.13 13.55 -7.55
CA ASP A 208 -60.83 13.41 -8.86
C ASP A 208 -61.06 11.96 -9.25
N ARG A 209 -62.02 11.74 -10.20
CA ARG A 209 -62.34 10.46 -10.83
C ARG A 209 -62.29 10.63 -12.32
N LEU A 210 -61.41 9.89 -12.98
CA LEU A 210 -61.09 10.07 -14.35
C LEU A 210 -61.11 8.73 -15.10
N VAL A 211 -61.10 8.83 -16.42
CA VAL A 211 -61.00 7.66 -17.31
C VAL A 211 -59.84 7.88 -18.25
N VAL A 212 -58.99 6.88 -18.43
CA VAL A 212 -57.84 6.94 -19.33
C VAL A 212 -58.27 7.24 -20.74
N SER A 213 -57.71 8.26 -21.36
CA SER A 213 -57.81 8.56 -22.80
C SER A 213 -56.54 9.26 -23.26
N GLN A 214 -56.28 9.19 -24.57
CA GLN A 214 -55.07 9.83 -25.13
C GLN A 214 -55.24 11.34 -25.44
N GLU A 215 -56.37 11.91 -25.06
CA GLU A 215 -56.70 13.32 -25.32
C GLU A 215 -55.84 14.27 -24.45
N LYS A 216 -55.44 15.41 -25.03
CA LYS A 216 -54.71 16.45 -24.29
C LYS A 216 -55.47 16.99 -23.09
N SER A 217 -56.83 17.01 -23.18
CA SER A 217 -57.73 17.45 -22.12
C SER A 217 -57.56 16.61 -20.83
N LEU A 218 -57.41 15.27 -20.96
CA LEU A 218 -57.16 14.42 -19.80
C LEU A 218 -55.82 14.68 -19.19
N ARG A 219 -54.75 14.87 -20.00
CA ARG A 219 -53.41 15.11 -19.48
C ARG A 219 -53.35 16.37 -18.63
N SER A 220 -53.98 17.45 -19.09
CA SER A 220 -54.04 18.71 -18.29
C SER A 220 -54.85 18.54 -17.02
N ARG A 221 -56.02 17.93 -17.08
CA ARG A 221 -56.86 17.70 -15.94
C ARG A 221 -56.23 16.75 -14.89
N LEU A 222 -55.57 15.68 -15.37
CA LEU A 222 -54.82 14.77 -14.48
C LEU A 222 -53.65 15.47 -13.82
N ALA A 223 -52.94 16.35 -14.55
CA ALA A 223 -51.82 17.13 -13.98
C ALA A 223 -52.33 18.05 -12.89
N ASP A 224 -53.43 18.79 -13.10
CA ASP A 224 -54.05 19.68 -12.11
C ASP A 224 -54.54 18.89 -10.89
N SER A 225 -55.17 17.73 -11.08
CA SER A 225 -55.67 16.86 -10.01
C SER A 225 -54.50 16.27 -9.19
N ALA A 226 -53.42 15.87 -9.86
CA ALA A 226 -52.22 15.34 -9.21
C ALA A 226 -51.50 16.42 -8.39
N GLU A 227 -51.44 17.66 -8.92
CA GLU A 227 -50.84 18.80 -8.19
C GLU A 227 -51.64 19.13 -6.94
N THR A 228 -52.96 19.14 -7.05
CA THR A 228 -53.91 19.27 -5.93
C THR A 228 -53.75 18.15 -4.90
N ALA A 229 -53.61 16.90 -5.36
CA ALA A 229 -53.36 15.76 -4.48
C ALA A 229 -52.06 15.85 -3.72
N PHE A 230 -50.97 16.28 -4.39
CA PHE A 230 -49.68 16.52 -3.73
C PHE A 230 -49.76 17.66 -2.72
N PHE A 231 -50.52 18.72 -2.98
CA PHE A 231 -50.70 19.84 -2.08
C PHE A 231 -51.42 19.40 -0.82
N GLU A 232 -52.60 18.77 -0.96
CA GLU A 232 -53.44 18.35 0.18
C GLU A 232 -52.84 17.15 0.94
N GLY A 233 -52.14 16.24 0.23
CA GLY A 233 -51.46 15.07 0.81
C GLY A 233 -50.05 15.37 1.32
N HIS A 234 -49.69 16.69 1.53
CA HIS A 234 -48.34 17.07 1.99
C HIS A 234 -47.20 16.39 1.23
N GLY A 235 -47.34 16.32 -0.10
CA GLY A 235 -46.37 15.72 -1.03
C GLY A 235 -46.63 14.26 -1.40
N VAL A 236 -47.77 13.67 -0.93
CA VAL A 236 -48.16 12.30 -1.30
C VAL A 236 -49.41 12.32 -2.15
N CYS A 237 -49.41 11.59 -3.27
CA CYS A 237 -50.56 11.37 -4.14
C CYS A 237 -50.75 9.87 -4.32
N ARG A 238 -52.00 9.40 -4.17
CA ARG A 238 -52.36 8.00 -4.39
C ARG A 238 -53.33 7.90 -5.56
N ILE A 239 -53.05 6.92 -6.45
CA ILE A 239 -53.92 6.64 -7.57
C ILE A 239 -54.43 5.19 -7.47
N ARG A 240 -55.75 5.03 -7.49
CA ARG A 240 -56.42 3.73 -7.59
C ARG A 240 -56.87 3.51 -9.00
N ILE A 241 -56.39 2.47 -9.63
CA ILE A 241 -56.71 2.09 -11.01
C ILE A 241 -57.61 0.88 -10.92
N TYR A 242 -58.82 0.99 -11.50
CA TYR A 242 -59.85 -0.05 -11.45
C TYR A 242 -59.80 -0.88 -12.72
N LEU A 243 -59.23 -2.07 -12.67
CA LEU A 243 -59.28 -3.09 -13.71
C LEU A 243 -60.46 -4.04 -13.48
N GLN A 244 -60.77 -4.86 -14.47
CA GLN A 244 -61.93 -5.77 -14.39
C GLN A 244 -61.87 -6.72 -13.18
N ASP A 245 -60.70 -7.24 -12.85
CA ASP A 245 -60.50 -8.25 -11.83
C ASP A 245 -59.71 -7.78 -10.59
N GLN A 246 -59.19 -6.53 -10.61
CA GLN A 246 -58.36 -6.02 -9.50
C GLN A 246 -58.29 -4.49 -9.43
N VAL A 247 -57.99 -3.99 -8.24
CA VAL A 247 -57.71 -2.58 -8.01
C VAL A 247 -56.22 -2.45 -7.74
N ILE A 248 -55.50 -1.65 -8.54
CA ILE A 248 -54.08 -1.38 -8.37
C ILE A 248 -53.95 -0.03 -7.66
N LEU A 249 -53.31 -0.03 -6.50
CA LEU A 249 -52.91 1.18 -5.78
C LEU A 249 -51.47 1.58 -6.18
N LYS A 250 -51.31 2.79 -6.67
CA LYS A 250 -50.01 3.41 -6.91
C LYS A 250 -49.85 4.65 -6.02
N GLU A 251 -48.77 4.69 -5.27
CA GLU A 251 -48.43 5.82 -4.42
C GLU A 251 -47.27 6.61 -5.06
N PHE A 252 -47.41 7.91 -5.09
CA PHE A 252 -46.41 8.86 -5.61
C PHE A 252 -46.10 9.87 -4.51
N SER A 253 -44.84 10.13 -4.26
CA SER A 253 -44.37 11.07 -3.26
C SER A 253 -43.39 12.09 -3.86
N LYS A 254 -43.58 13.36 -3.54
CA LYS A 254 -42.59 14.44 -3.79
C LYS A 254 -41.45 14.42 -2.77
N LYS A 255 -41.61 13.64 -1.69
CA LYS A 255 -40.56 13.43 -0.68
C LYS A 255 -39.67 12.31 -1.13
N PHE A 256 -38.41 12.34 -0.74
CA PHE A 256 -37.45 11.27 -1.01
C PHE A 256 -37.59 10.18 0.03
N GLU A 257 -38.69 9.41 -0.07
CA GLU A 257 -39.16 8.42 0.90
C GLU A 257 -39.60 7.15 0.18
N ALA A 258 -39.30 5.98 0.78
CA ALA A 258 -39.85 4.70 0.36
C ALA A 258 -39.90 3.75 1.56
N ASP A 259 -40.87 2.82 1.58
CA ASP A 259 -41.01 1.78 2.60
C ASP A 259 -41.07 2.34 4.05
N GLY A 260 -41.55 3.54 4.23
CA GLY A 260 -41.63 4.22 5.53
C GLY A 260 -40.31 4.82 6.01
N MET A 261 -39.27 4.82 5.17
CA MET A 261 -37.97 5.44 5.44
C MET A 261 -37.78 6.72 4.63
N THR A 262 -37.23 7.75 5.27
CA THR A 262 -36.80 8.97 4.60
C THR A 262 -35.35 8.84 4.19
N PHE A 263 -35.02 9.12 2.94
CA PHE A 263 -33.68 9.06 2.38
C PHE A 263 -33.10 10.45 2.17
N ILE A 264 -31.79 10.53 2.10
CA ILE A 264 -31.05 11.76 1.79
C ILE A 264 -30.74 11.76 0.30
N GLU A 265 -31.00 12.89 -0.40
CA GLU A 265 -30.59 13.02 -1.79
C GLU A 265 -29.07 12.92 -1.94
N PRO A 266 -28.59 12.19 -2.95
CA PRO A 266 -27.16 12.03 -3.16
C PRO A 266 -26.45 13.36 -3.39
N THR A 267 -25.45 13.65 -2.59
CA THR A 267 -24.53 14.78 -2.72
C THR A 267 -23.10 14.27 -2.72
N ASP A 268 -22.17 15.03 -3.28
CA ASP A 268 -20.75 14.64 -3.33
C ASP A 268 -20.15 14.48 -1.93
N MET A 269 -20.57 15.29 -0.96
CA MET A 269 -20.13 15.23 0.45
C MET A 269 -20.59 13.96 1.16
N MET A 270 -21.73 13.39 0.78
CA MET A 270 -22.26 12.15 1.32
C MET A 270 -21.33 10.95 1.06
N PHE A 271 -20.53 11.00 -0.02
CA PHE A 271 -19.57 9.97 -0.39
C PHE A 271 -18.14 10.25 0.10
N SER A 272 -17.94 11.30 0.91
CA SER A 272 -16.62 11.63 1.46
C SER A 272 -16.44 11.03 2.85
N PHE A 273 -15.56 10.05 2.99
CA PHE A 273 -15.19 9.50 4.31
C PHE A 273 -14.29 10.44 5.13
N ASN A 274 -13.82 11.56 4.56
CA ASN A 274 -13.09 12.60 5.26
C ASN A 274 -14.02 13.74 5.79
N ASN A 275 -15.31 13.67 5.46
CA ASN A 275 -16.31 14.65 5.87
C ASN A 275 -17.31 14.01 6.85
N PRO A 276 -17.68 14.67 7.94
CA PRO A 276 -18.68 14.15 8.89
C PRO A 276 -20.06 13.82 8.28
N LEU A 277 -20.42 14.43 7.16
CA LEU A 277 -21.66 14.12 6.45
C LEU A 277 -21.65 12.72 5.82
N GLY A 278 -20.48 12.24 5.34
CA GLY A 278 -20.36 10.95 4.70
C GLY A 278 -19.68 9.89 5.54
N ALA A 279 -18.82 10.29 6.48
CA ALA A 279 -18.04 9.35 7.29
C ALA A 279 -18.92 8.49 8.20
N CYS A 280 -18.60 7.20 8.29
CA CYS A 280 -19.22 6.30 9.25
C CYS A 280 -19.03 6.85 10.70
N PRO A 281 -20.10 7.02 11.50
CA PRO A 281 -19.99 7.61 12.82
C PRO A 281 -19.23 6.75 13.83
N VAL A 282 -19.16 5.41 13.60
CA VAL A 282 -18.49 4.48 14.51
C VAL A 282 -16.97 4.48 14.32
N CYS A 283 -16.49 4.51 13.07
CA CYS A 283 -15.05 4.49 12.76
C CYS A 283 -14.52 5.83 12.25
N GLU A 284 -15.34 6.86 12.17
CA GLU A 284 -14.97 8.21 11.72
C GLU A 284 -14.25 8.22 10.34
N GLY A 285 -14.63 7.31 9.45
CA GLY A 285 -14.03 7.17 8.12
C GLY A 285 -12.73 6.36 8.05
N PHE A 286 -12.28 5.75 9.15
CA PHE A 286 -11.07 4.88 9.14
C PHE A 286 -11.34 3.49 8.60
N GLY A 287 -12.58 3.01 8.63
CA GLY A 287 -12.96 1.66 8.23
C GLY A 287 -12.59 0.57 9.24
N LYS A 288 -11.84 0.91 10.28
CA LYS A 288 -11.39 0.03 11.35
C LYS A 288 -11.63 0.66 12.71
N VAL A 289 -11.85 -0.18 13.71
CA VAL A 289 -12.04 0.21 15.12
C VAL A 289 -11.13 -0.63 16.00
N LEU A 290 -10.91 -0.18 17.22
CA LEU A 290 -10.31 -1.04 18.25
C LEU A 290 -11.37 -1.99 18.75
N GLY A 291 -11.25 -3.24 18.35
CA GLY A 291 -12.17 -4.32 18.72
C GLY A 291 -11.41 -5.59 19.10
N ILE A 292 -12.15 -6.68 19.29
CA ILE A 292 -11.55 -7.99 19.53
C ILE A 292 -11.04 -8.55 18.20
N ASP A 293 -9.75 -8.85 18.15
CA ASP A 293 -9.09 -9.32 16.91
C ASP A 293 -9.21 -10.84 16.80
N GLU A 294 -9.84 -11.30 15.72
CA GLU A 294 -10.00 -12.73 15.43
C GLU A 294 -8.67 -13.48 15.47
N ASN A 295 -7.60 -12.90 14.91
CA ASN A 295 -6.30 -13.56 14.86
C ASN A 295 -5.61 -13.64 16.23
N LEU A 296 -5.98 -12.78 17.17
CA LEU A 296 -5.51 -12.85 18.55
C LEU A 296 -6.33 -13.84 19.36
N VAL A 297 -7.62 -14.02 19.04
CA VAL A 297 -8.52 -14.97 19.73
C VAL A 297 -8.34 -16.39 19.21
N VAL A 298 -8.19 -16.52 17.87
CA VAL A 298 -7.97 -17.79 17.16
C VAL A 298 -6.68 -17.67 16.36
N PRO A 299 -5.52 -17.71 17.01
CA PRO A 299 -4.23 -17.55 16.35
C PRO A 299 -3.86 -18.75 15.47
N ASP A 300 -4.32 -19.94 15.84
CA ASP A 300 -4.10 -21.19 15.10
C ASP A 300 -5.43 -21.69 14.54
N LYS A 301 -5.66 -21.39 13.27
CA LYS A 301 -6.89 -21.73 12.56
C LYS A 301 -6.93 -23.20 12.10
N SER A 302 -5.83 -23.94 12.23
CA SER A 302 -5.77 -25.37 11.93
C SER A 302 -6.38 -26.23 13.04
N LEU A 303 -6.60 -25.66 14.21
CA LEU A 303 -7.22 -26.34 15.34
C LEU A 303 -8.74 -26.25 15.25
N SER A 304 -9.38 -27.27 15.79
CA SER A 304 -10.80 -27.25 16.10
C SER A 304 -11.08 -26.54 17.43
N VAL A 305 -12.34 -26.15 17.65
CA VAL A 305 -12.75 -25.56 18.93
C VAL A 305 -12.47 -26.50 20.08
N TYR A 306 -12.67 -27.82 19.88
CA TYR A 306 -12.36 -28.85 20.87
C TYR A 306 -10.88 -28.93 21.25
N GLU A 307 -9.99 -28.77 20.28
CA GLU A 307 -8.53 -28.76 20.49
C GLU A 307 -8.02 -27.42 21.06
N GLY A 308 -8.90 -26.46 21.27
CA GLY A 308 -8.60 -25.17 21.88
C GLY A 308 -8.13 -24.12 20.90
N ALA A 309 -8.73 -24.04 19.72
CA ALA A 309 -8.54 -22.95 18.76
C ALA A 309 -8.79 -21.59 19.41
N VAL A 310 -9.82 -21.48 20.26
CA VAL A 310 -10.19 -20.26 20.98
C VAL A 310 -9.32 -20.10 22.22
N VAL A 311 -8.24 -19.31 22.10
CA VAL A 311 -7.23 -19.23 23.17
C VAL A 311 -7.69 -18.44 24.40
N CYS A 312 -8.67 -17.57 24.28
CA CYS A 312 -9.22 -16.82 25.41
C CYS A 312 -10.03 -17.72 26.38
N TRP A 313 -10.45 -18.89 25.94
CA TRP A 313 -11.14 -19.89 26.76
C TRP A 313 -10.19 -20.92 27.42
N LYS A 314 -8.87 -20.67 27.42
CA LYS A 314 -7.89 -21.57 28.07
C LYS A 314 -7.72 -21.27 29.56
N GLY A 315 -7.37 -22.31 30.33
CA GLY A 315 -7.14 -22.24 31.76
C GLY A 315 -8.34 -22.76 32.59
N GLU A 316 -8.14 -22.94 33.90
CA GLU A 316 -9.14 -23.57 34.77
C GLU A 316 -10.47 -22.78 34.84
N VAL A 317 -10.39 -21.47 34.98
CA VAL A 317 -11.58 -20.61 35.12
C VAL A 317 -12.24 -20.31 33.76
N MET A 318 -11.44 -19.97 32.75
CA MET A 318 -11.97 -19.62 31.43
C MET A 318 -12.34 -20.83 30.57
N GLY A 319 -11.80 -22.00 30.91
CA GLY A 319 -12.16 -23.29 30.29
C GLY A 319 -13.61 -23.72 30.50
N GLU A 320 -14.31 -23.13 31.46
CA GLU A 320 -15.76 -23.35 31.64
C GLU A 320 -16.55 -22.86 30.45
N TRP A 321 -16.15 -21.74 29.83
CA TRP A 321 -16.77 -21.23 28.60
C TRP A 321 -16.65 -22.19 27.41
N LEU A 322 -15.50 -22.84 27.26
CA LEU A 322 -15.30 -23.87 26.26
C LEU A 322 -16.23 -25.06 26.50
N LYS A 323 -16.32 -25.53 27.75
CA LYS A 323 -17.21 -26.65 28.11
C LYS A 323 -18.67 -26.32 27.86
N ASP A 324 -19.09 -25.11 28.26
CA ASP A 324 -20.47 -24.66 28.06
C ASP A 324 -20.78 -24.58 26.56
N PHE A 325 -19.87 -23.98 25.76
CA PHE A 325 -20.05 -23.91 24.32
C PHE A 325 -20.14 -25.32 23.68
N ILE A 326 -19.28 -26.26 24.04
CA ILE A 326 -19.30 -27.62 23.48
C ILE A 326 -20.65 -28.32 23.77
N VAL A 327 -21.18 -28.17 24.98
CA VAL A 327 -22.44 -28.81 25.37
C VAL A 327 -23.64 -28.10 24.71
N SER A 328 -23.65 -26.78 24.74
CA SER A 328 -24.80 -26.00 24.27
C SER A 328 -24.90 -25.94 22.74
N SER A 329 -23.76 -25.90 22.03
CA SER A 329 -23.71 -25.84 20.55
C SER A 329 -24.13 -27.15 19.85
N ALA A 330 -24.16 -28.27 20.59
CA ALA A 330 -24.68 -29.56 20.07
C ALA A 330 -26.13 -29.44 19.55
N ARG A 331 -26.92 -28.49 20.06
CA ARG A 331 -28.31 -28.24 19.62
C ARG A 331 -28.39 -27.65 18.20
N TYR A 332 -27.28 -27.13 17.72
CA TYR A 332 -27.14 -26.50 16.40
C TYR A 332 -26.26 -27.32 15.46
N ASP A 333 -25.94 -28.58 15.83
CA ASP A 333 -25.05 -29.49 15.06
C ASP A 333 -23.68 -28.85 14.73
N PHE A 334 -23.13 -28.05 15.67
CA PHE A 334 -21.85 -27.38 15.46
C PHE A 334 -20.70 -28.42 15.45
N PRO A 335 -19.83 -28.39 14.41
CA PRO A 335 -18.76 -29.39 14.23
C PRO A 335 -17.53 -29.07 15.10
N ILE A 336 -17.58 -29.39 16.40
CA ILE A 336 -16.54 -29.07 17.40
C ILE A 336 -15.14 -29.59 17.07
N HIS A 337 -15.02 -30.64 16.25
CA HIS A 337 -13.74 -31.27 15.87
C HIS A 337 -13.23 -30.84 14.50
N ARG A 338 -13.97 -29.98 13.78
CA ARG A 338 -13.53 -29.44 12.49
C ARG A 338 -12.57 -28.28 12.69
N PRO A 339 -11.46 -28.20 11.93
CA PRO A 339 -10.55 -27.06 11.98
C PRO A 339 -11.27 -25.74 11.74
N TYR A 340 -10.86 -24.69 12.44
CA TYR A 340 -11.51 -23.37 12.37
C TYR A 340 -11.59 -22.82 10.93
N TYR A 341 -10.56 -23.02 10.10
CA TYR A 341 -10.56 -22.55 8.71
C TYR A 341 -11.57 -23.28 7.81
N GLU A 342 -12.05 -24.48 8.19
CA GLU A 342 -13.06 -25.25 7.46
C GLU A 342 -14.49 -24.94 7.91
N LEU A 343 -14.67 -24.13 8.96
CA LEU A 343 -15.98 -23.72 9.43
C LEU A 343 -16.64 -22.81 8.40
N THR A 344 -17.92 -23.05 8.13
CA THR A 344 -18.75 -22.18 7.31
C THR A 344 -19.01 -20.84 8.01
N GLU A 345 -19.39 -19.81 7.26
CA GLU A 345 -19.69 -18.49 7.85
C GLU A 345 -20.80 -18.56 8.92
N LYS A 346 -21.80 -19.43 8.72
CA LYS A 346 -22.86 -19.65 9.72
C LYS A 346 -22.35 -20.31 11.01
N GLU A 347 -21.42 -21.23 10.88
CA GLU A 347 -20.78 -21.88 12.03
C GLU A 347 -19.86 -20.90 12.76
N LYS A 348 -19.11 -20.09 12.04
CA LYS A 348 -18.33 -18.99 12.64
C LYS A 348 -19.22 -17.97 13.34
N ASP A 349 -20.33 -17.58 12.72
CA ASP A 349 -21.31 -16.66 13.31
C ASP A 349 -21.83 -17.20 14.65
N LEU A 350 -22.19 -18.50 14.71
CA LEU A 350 -22.60 -19.16 15.96
C LEU A 350 -21.49 -19.14 17.01
N LEU A 351 -20.24 -19.39 16.63
CA LEU A 351 -19.10 -19.39 17.55
C LEU A 351 -18.80 -17.99 18.09
N TRP A 352 -18.93 -16.96 17.25
CA TRP A 352 -18.64 -15.59 17.63
C TRP A 352 -19.80 -14.93 18.38
N HIS A 353 -20.99 -14.94 17.80
CA HIS A 353 -22.14 -14.19 18.30
C HIS A 353 -23.09 -15.02 19.17
N GLY A 354 -22.90 -16.36 19.20
CA GLY A 354 -23.77 -17.25 19.93
C GLY A 354 -25.16 -17.39 19.30
N ALA A 355 -26.07 -18.02 20.04
CA ALA A 355 -27.49 -18.15 19.68
C ALA A 355 -28.32 -18.39 20.95
N LYS A 356 -29.65 -18.55 20.83
CA LYS A 356 -30.51 -18.79 21.99
C LYS A 356 -30.05 -20.03 22.78
N GLY A 357 -29.48 -19.78 23.98
CA GLY A 357 -28.94 -20.82 24.86
C GLY A 357 -27.54 -21.32 24.50
N VAL A 358 -26.80 -20.58 23.65
CA VAL A 358 -25.39 -20.80 23.35
C VAL A 358 -24.64 -19.49 23.50
N HIS A 359 -23.64 -19.46 24.38
CA HIS A 359 -22.79 -18.29 24.60
C HIS A 359 -21.58 -18.33 23.67
N GLY A 360 -21.42 -17.28 22.85
CA GLY A 360 -20.31 -17.12 21.93
C GLY A 360 -19.11 -16.38 22.52
N ILE A 361 -18.14 -16.10 21.64
CA ILE A 361 -16.94 -15.34 21.99
C ILE A 361 -17.29 -13.91 22.41
N ASP A 362 -18.27 -13.27 21.79
CA ASP A 362 -18.72 -11.92 22.14
C ASP A 362 -19.32 -11.87 23.56
N ASP A 363 -20.10 -12.88 23.95
CA ASP A 363 -20.62 -12.98 25.32
C ASP A 363 -19.49 -13.11 26.35
N PHE A 364 -18.44 -13.87 26.02
CA PHE A 364 -17.25 -13.95 26.85
C PHE A 364 -16.58 -12.59 27.03
N PHE A 365 -16.35 -11.84 25.94
CA PHE A 365 -15.72 -10.52 26.06
C PHE A 365 -16.62 -9.50 26.73
N LYS A 366 -17.94 -9.59 26.57
CA LYS A 366 -18.90 -8.81 27.35
C LYS A 366 -18.77 -9.09 28.85
N TYR A 367 -18.67 -10.35 29.24
CA TYR A 367 -18.38 -10.72 30.62
C TYR A 367 -17.05 -10.15 31.12
N VAL A 368 -16.00 -10.17 30.28
CA VAL A 368 -14.70 -9.57 30.61
C VAL A 368 -14.84 -8.07 30.80
N GLU A 369 -15.59 -7.37 29.96
CA GLU A 369 -15.85 -5.93 30.04
C GLU A 369 -16.66 -5.54 31.30
N GLU A 370 -17.63 -6.33 31.71
CA GLU A 370 -18.38 -6.14 32.95
C GLU A 370 -17.50 -6.30 34.21
N ASN A 371 -16.39 -7.01 34.11
CA ASN A 371 -15.45 -7.29 35.19
C ASN A 371 -14.14 -6.47 35.16
N LEU A 372 -14.07 -5.37 34.41
CA LEU A 372 -12.86 -4.54 34.25
C LEU A 372 -12.35 -3.87 35.55
N TYR A 373 -13.13 -3.91 36.64
CA TYR A 373 -12.65 -3.50 37.96
C TYR A 373 -11.49 -4.37 38.47
N LYS A 374 -11.33 -5.59 37.99
CA LYS A 374 -10.20 -6.48 38.28
C LYS A 374 -9.08 -6.32 37.24
N ILE A 375 -7.84 -6.15 37.70
CA ILE A 375 -6.66 -5.93 36.83
C ILE A 375 -6.50 -7.02 35.78
N GLN A 376 -6.71 -8.30 36.16
CA GLN A 376 -6.57 -9.44 35.27
C GLN A 376 -7.46 -9.36 34.02
N TYR A 377 -8.69 -8.88 34.14
CA TYR A 377 -9.61 -8.73 33.01
C TYR A 377 -9.23 -7.55 32.10
N ARG A 378 -8.65 -6.48 32.67
CA ARG A 378 -8.08 -5.37 31.86
C ARG A 378 -6.90 -5.84 31.02
N VAL A 379 -5.99 -6.62 31.60
CA VAL A 379 -4.85 -7.20 30.89
C VAL A 379 -5.33 -8.21 29.82
N MET A 380 -6.33 -9.02 30.15
CA MET A 380 -6.93 -9.97 29.20
C MET A 380 -7.55 -9.24 28.01
N LEU A 381 -8.39 -8.24 28.25
CA LEU A 381 -9.01 -7.46 27.16
C LEU A 381 -7.96 -6.76 26.28
N ALA A 382 -6.92 -6.18 26.90
CA ALA A 382 -5.85 -5.52 26.17
C ALA A 382 -5.06 -6.51 25.27
N ARG A 383 -4.91 -7.77 25.69
CA ARG A 383 -4.21 -8.83 24.93
C ARG A 383 -4.95 -9.17 23.62
N TYR A 384 -6.28 -9.15 23.64
CA TYR A 384 -7.12 -9.58 22.50
C TYR A 384 -7.66 -8.40 21.68
N ARG A 385 -7.41 -7.15 22.09
CA ARG A 385 -7.77 -5.97 21.30
C ARG A 385 -6.76 -5.71 20.19
N GLY A 386 -7.32 -5.49 19.00
CA GLY A 386 -6.58 -5.12 17.79
C GLY A 386 -7.37 -4.15 16.91
N LYS A 387 -6.82 -3.80 15.75
CA LYS A 387 -7.53 -3.03 14.75
C LYS A 387 -8.40 -3.97 13.90
N THR A 388 -9.67 -4.02 14.21
CA THR A 388 -10.66 -4.84 13.51
C THR A 388 -11.45 -4.03 12.48
N VAL A 389 -12.09 -4.73 11.54
CA VAL A 389 -13.00 -4.10 10.58
C VAL A 389 -14.19 -3.49 11.34
N CYS A 390 -14.56 -2.27 11.02
CA CYS A 390 -15.70 -1.61 11.66
C CYS A 390 -17.00 -2.40 11.44
N PRO A 391 -17.71 -2.79 12.50
CA PRO A 391 -18.93 -3.60 12.37
C PRO A 391 -20.08 -2.85 11.69
N ALA A 392 -20.13 -1.52 11.83
CA ALA A 392 -21.18 -0.70 11.25
C ALA A 392 -21.05 -0.52 9.74
N CYS A 393 -19.86 -0.15 9.25
CA CYS A 393 -19.63 0.08 7.82
C CYS A 393 -18.96 -1.08 7.11
N LYS A 394 -18.62 -2.16 7.81
CA LYS A 394 -17.93 -3.35 7.27
C LYS A 394 -16.69 -3.00 6.42
N GLY A 395 -15.95 -1.98 6.84
CA GLY A 395 -14.77 -1.48 6.11
C GLY A 395 -15.06 -0.42 5.05
N GLY A 396 -16.33 -0.19 4.68
CA GLY A 396 -16.73 0.77 3.64
C GLY A 396 -16.56 2.25 3.99
N ARG A 397 -16.22 2.58 5.24
CA ARG A 397 -15.89 3.93 5.77
C ARG A 397 -17.01 4.96 5.72
N LEU A 398 -18.10 4.68 5.01
CA LEU A 398 -19.22 5.58 4.77
C LEU A 398 -20.42 5.23 5.65
N LYS A 399 -21.34 6.20 5.78
CA LYS A 399 -22.66 5.98 6.39
C LYS A 399 -23.50 5.02 5.53
N PRO A 400 -24.47 4.30 6.13
CA PRO A 400 -25.37 3.41 5.40
C PRO A 400 -26.14 4.12 4.26
N GLU A 401 -26.53 5.38 4.45
CA GLU A 401 -27.26 6.18 3.48
C GLU A 401 -26.48 6.33 2.16
N ALA A 402 -25.15 6.50 2.23
CA ALA A 402 -24.29 6.54 1.05
C ALA A 402 -24.22 5.19 0.33
N LEU A 403 -24.34 4.08 1.07
CA LEU A 403 -24.27 2.73 0.52
C LEU A 403 -25.57 2.27 -0.16
N TYR A 404 -26.69 2.97 0.09
CA TYR A 404 -27.94 2.73 -0.63
C TYR A 404 -27.89 3.25 -2.06
N VAL A 405 -26.97 4.17 -2.36
CA VAL A 405 -26.82 4.73 -3.71
C VAL A 405 -25.98 3.78 -4.58
N LYS A 406 -26.54 3.38 -5.72
CA LYS A 406 -25.92 2.40 -6.62
C LYS A 406 -25.83 2.93 -8.05
N ILE A 407 -24.78 2.49 -8.75
CA ILE A 407 -24.61 2.64 -10.20
C ILE A 407 -24.32 1.24 -10.75
N GLY A 408 -25.04 0.81 -11.78
CA GLY A 408 -24.88 -0.54 -12.33
C GLY A 408 -25.04 -1.65 -11.26
N GLY A 409 -25.90 -1.42 -10.26
CA GLY A 409 -26.18 -2.35 -9.17
C GLY A 409 -25.15 -2.36 -8.03
N LYS A 410 -24.07 -1.55 -8.10
CA LYS A 410 -23.01 -1.51 -7.09
C LYS A 410 -22.92 -0.15 -6.42
N ASN A 411 -22.68 -0.15 -5.09
CA ASN A 411 -22.38 1.07 -4.33
C ASN A 411 -20.90 1.44 -4.43
N ILE A 412 -20.56 2.64 -4.01
CA ILE A 412 -19.18 3.16 -4.11
C ILE A 412 -18.17 2.31 -3.33
N ALA A 413 -18.54 1.79 -2.15
CA ALA A 413 -17.64 0.95 -1.34
C ALA A 413 -17.36 -0.40 -2.02
N GLU A 414 -18.35 -1.00 -2.67
CA GLU A 414 -18.18 -2.22 -3.47
C GLU A 414 -17.26 -1.99 -4.67
N VAL A 415 -17.39 -0.85 -5.35
CA VAL A 415 -16.55 -0.50 -6.50
C VAL A 415 -15.09 -0.29 -6.09
N VAL A 416 -14.83 0.44 -5.01
CA VAL A 416 -13.44 0.69 -4.57
C VAL A 416 -12.76 -0.54 -3.97
N ALA A 417 -13.52 -1.53 -3.53
CA ALA A 417 -13.01 -2.80 -3.02
C ALA A 417 -12.66 -3.80 -4.14
N MET A 418 -13.04 -3.52 -5.40
CA MET A 418 -12.65 -4.36 -6.53
C MET A 418 -11.18 -4.17 -6.88
N PRO A 419 -10.49 -5.23 -7.37
CA PRO A 419 -9.25 -5.06 -8.10
C PRO A 419 -9.41 -4.08 -9.27
N ILE A 420 -8.37 -3.31 -9.55
CA ILE A 420 -8.39 -2.28 -10.62
C ILE A 420 -8.81 -2.89 -11.96
N THR A 421 -8.39 -4.14 -12.26
CA THR A 421 -8.81 -4.88 -13.45
C THR A 421 -10.32 -5.07 -13.51
N GLU A 422 -10.94 -5.47 -12.40
CA GLU A 422 -12.40 -5.67 -12.32
C GLU A 422 -13.13 -4.32 -12.37
N ALA A 423 -12.61 -3.30 -11.69
CA ALA A 423 -13.17 -1.95 -11.69
C ALA A 423 -13.18 -1.35 -13.10
N LYS A 424 -12.08 -1.52 -13.86
CA LYS A 424 -12.00 -1.06 -15.27
C LYS A 424 -13.05 -1.77 -16.13
N ALA A 425 -13.13 -3.10 -16.02
CA ALA A 425 -14.12 -3.89 -16.75
C ALA A 425 -15.57 -3.48 -16.39
N PHE A 426 -15.85 -3.22 -15.11
CA PHE A 426 -17.14 -2.72 -14.66
C PHE A 426 -17.55 -1.42 -15.36
N PHE A 427 -16.63 -0.41 -15.41
CA PHE A 427 -16.93 0.86 -16.06
C PHE A 427 -16.98 0.75 -17.60
N ASP A 428 -16.23 -0.17 -18.20
CA ASP A 428 -16.27 -0.38 -19.65
C ASP A 428 -17.59 -1.00 -20.12
N HIS A 429 -18.19 -1.88 -19.31
CA HIS A 429 -19.45 -2.55 -19.61
C HIS A 429 -20.67 -1.89 -18.95
N LEU A 430 -20.52 -0.69 -18.38
CA LEU A 430 -21.60 0.01 -17.69
C LEU A 430 -22.64 0.52 -18.70
N ASN A 431 -23.85 -0.01 -18.61
CA ASN A 431 -24.99 0.43 -19.42
C ASN A 431 -25.76 1.52 -18.70
N LEU A 432 -25.83 2.70 -19.30
CA LEU A 432 -26.56 3.86 -18.81
C LEU A 432 -27.63 4.26 -19.83
N ASP A 433 -28.70 4.89 -19.38
CA ASP A 433 -29.62 5.56 -20.29
C ASP A 433 -28.98 6.79 -20.94
N GLU A 434 -29.58 7.32 -22.02
CA GLU A 434 -29.00 8.42 -22.80
C GLU A 434 -28.70 9.67 -21.96
N ASN A 435 -29.57 9.99 -21.01
CA ASN A 435 -29.43 11.15 -20.14
C ASN A 435 -28.31 10.99 -19.14
N ASP A 436 -28.26 9.87 -18.42
CA ASP A 436 -27.20 9.54 -17.45
C ASP A 436 -25.85 9.42 -18.17
N ALA A 437 -25.84 8.84 -19.39
CA ALA A 437 -24.63 8.75 -20.20
C ALA A 437 -24.08 10.13 -20.60
N ALA A 438 -24.94 11.07 -20.96
CA ALA A 438 -24.55 12.43 -21.30
C ALA A 438 -23.97 13.18 -20.09
N ILE A 439 -24.60 13.04 -18.93
CA ILE A 439 -24.14 13.64 -17.65
C ILE A 439 -22.79 13.06 -17.21
N ALA A 440 -22.64 11.74 -17.32
CA ALA A 440 -21.49 11.00 -16.80
C ALA A 440 -20.28 10.99 -17.74
N ASN A 441 -20.44 11.32 -19.02
CA ASN A 441 -19.44 11.10 -20.07
C ASN A 441 -18.03 11.57 -19.69
N ARG A 442 -17.90 12.82 -19.23
CA ARG A 442 -16.59 13.37 -18.84
C ARG A 442 -16.00 12.66 -17.63
N LEU A 443 -16.82 12.36 -16.59
CA LEU A 443 -16.39 11.68 -15.39
C LEU A 443 -15.94 10.26 -15.69
N LEU A 444 -16.71 9.52 -16.50
CA LEU A 444 -16.37 8.16 -16.92
C LEU A 444 -15.10 8.11 -17.75
N THR A 445 -14.87 9.09 -18.63
CA THR A 445 -13.64 9.20 -19.41
C THR A 445 -12.43 9.34 -18.49
N GLU A 446 -12.49 10.25 -17.50
CA GLU A 446 -11.40 10.44 -16.53
C GLU A 446 -11.16 9.20 -15.67
N ILE A 447 -12.23 8.56 -15.17
CA ILE A 447 -12.11 7.34 -14.36
C ILE A 447 -11.47 6.21 -15.19
N LYS A 448 -11.96 5.99 -16.42
CA LYS A 448 -11.46 4.93 -17.32
C LYS A 448 -9.99 5.13 -17.69
N ASN A 449 -9.58 6.37 -17.98
CA ASN A 449 -8.20 6.72 -18.32
C ASN A 449 -7.27 6.48 -17.13
N ARG A 450 -7.63 6.96 -15.94
CA ARG A 450 -6.81 6.78 -14.73
C ARG A 450 -6.71 5.32 -14.31
N LEU A 451 -7.79 4.54 -14.43
CA LEU A 451 -7.75 3.09 -14.21
C LEU A 451 -6.85 2.42 -15.24
N GLN A 452 -6.88 2.84 -16.51
CA GLN A 452 -5.99 2.31 -17.54
C GLN A 452 -4.53 2.60 -17.22
N PHE A 453 -4.18 3.81 -16.81
CA PHE A 453 -2.80 4.13 -16.42
C PHE A 453 -2.29 3.27 -15.26
N LEU A 454 -3.16 2.92 -14.30
CA LEU A 454 -2.81 1.99 -13.22
C LEU A 454 -2.59 0.57 -13.73
N LEU A 455 -3.34 0.13 -14.75
CA LEU A 455 -3.12 -1.15 -15.43
C LEU A 455 -1.81 -1.16 -16.21
N ASP A 456 -1.53 -0.07 -16.91
CA ASP A 456 -0.32 0.08 -17.73
C ASP A 456 0.97 0.04 -16.89
N VAL A 457 0.92 0.48 -15.63
CA VAL A 457 2.03 0.34 -14.67
C VAL A 457 2.02 -0.97 -13.88
N GLY A 458 1.19 -1.95 -14.26
CA GLY A 458 1.17 -3.28 -13.65
C GLY A 458 0.52 -3.35 -12.25
N LEU A 459 -0.36 -2.40 -11.88
CA LEU A 459 -1.02 -2.34 -10.58
C LEU A 459 -2.46 -2.89 -10.57
N GLY A 460 -2.81 -3.69 -11.57
CA GLY A 460 -4.17 -4.22 -11.75
C GLY A 460 -4.72 -5.04 -10.58
N TYR A 461 -3.85 -5.64 -9.78
CA TYR A 461 -4.19 -6.44 -8.61
C TYR A 461 -4.57 -5.61 -7.37
N LEU A 462 -4.21 -4.34 -7.32
CA LEU A 462 -4.55 -3.44 -6.21
C LEU A 462 -6.05 -3.11 -6.21
N THR A 463 -6.55 -2.70 -5.04
CA THR A 463 -7.89 -2.14 -4.86
C THR A 463 -7.80 -0.64 -4.56
N LEU A 464 -8.81 0.13 -4.94
CA LEU A 464 -8.82 1.57 -4.72
C LEU A 464 -8.96 1.96 -3.24
N ASP A 465 -9.50 1.08 -2.41
CA ASP A 465 -9.64 1.27 -0.95
C ASP A 465 -8.38 0.93 -0.16
N ARG A 466 -7.37 0.31 -0.79
CA ARG A 466 -6.11 -0.04 -0.13
C ARG A 466 -5.42 1.18 0.43
N LEU A 467 -5.01 1.11 1.70
CA LEU A 467 -4.31 2.19 2.39
C LEU A 467 -2.96 2.49 1.76
N SER A 468 -2.68 3.75 1.49
CA SER A 468 -1.38 4.19 0.96
C SER A 468 -0.20 3.81 1.86
N SER A 469 -0.41 3.77 3.19
CA SER A 469 0.60 3.34 4.16
C SER A 469 0.94 1.83 4.12
N SER A 470 0.14 1.03 3.43
CA SER A 470 0.37 -0.41 3.26
C SER A 470 1.04 -0.78 1.93
N LEU A 471 1.33 0.22 1.11
CA LEU A 471 1.98 0.04 -0.19
C LEU A 471 3.49 -0.11 0.00
N SER A 472 4.11 -0.91 -0.86
CA SER A 472 5.56 -0.92 -1.01
C SER A 472 6.06 0.38 -1.66
N GLY A 473 7.36 0.67 -1.53
CA GLY A 473 7.97 1.85 -2.17
C GLY A 473 7.74 1.87 -3.67
N GLY A 474 7.94 0.74 -4.35
CA GLY A 474 7.72 0.59 -5.79
C GLY A 474 6.24 0.74 -6.19
N GLU A 475 5.29 0.19 -5.42
CA GLU A 475 3.85 0.39 -5.67
C GLU A 475 3.48 1.88 -5.56
N SER A 476 3.97 2.58 -4.54
CA SER A 476 3.73 4.02 -4.36
C SER A 476 4.31 4.84 -5.51
N GLN A 477 5.52 4.53 -5.93
CA GLN A 477 6.18 5.19 -7.06
C GLN A 477 5.41 5.01 -8.37
N ARG A 478 4.93 3.80 -8.66
CA ARG A 478 4.13 3.51 -9.85
C ARG A 478 2.76 4.20 -9.83
N ILE A 479 2.13 4.34 -8.66
CA ILE A 479 0.92 5.15 -8.49
C ILE A 479 1.20 6.61 -8.85
N ASN A 480 2.30 7.17 -8.36
CA ASN A 480 2.70 8.54 -8.69
C ASN A 480 3.00 8.71 -10.20
N LEU A 481 3.62 7.71 -10.82
CA LEU A 481 3.86 7.69 -12.27
C LEU A 481 2.55 7.67 -13.06
N ALA A 482 1.60 6.78 -12.70
CA ALA A 482 0.28 6.72 -13.31
C ALA A 482 -0.50 8.04 -13.16
N THR A 483 -0.41 8.68 -12.00
CA THR A 483 -1.03 9.99 -11.73
C THR A 483 -0.40 11.08 -12.61
N SER A 484 0.92 11.03 -12.79
CA SER A 484 1.65 11.99 -13.65
C SER A 484 1.27 11.86 -15.13
N LEU A 485 1.03 10.65 -15.62
CA LEU A 485 0.46 10.42 -16.96
C LEU A 485 -0.92 11.07 -17.11
N GLY A 486 -1.76 10.92 -16.09
CA GLY A 486 -3.09 11.51 -16.06
C GLY A 486 -3.09 13.06 -16.07
N SER A 487 -2.00 13.70 -15.64
CA SER A 487 -1.88 15.16 -15.63
C SER A 487 -1.62 15.77 -17.00
N SER A 488 -1.27 14.96 -18.02
CA SER A 488 -1.02 15.38 -19.41
C SER A 488 -0.04 16.57 -19.57
N LEU A 489 0.94 16.70 -18.67
CA LEU A 489 1.94 17.76 -18.75
C LEU A 489 2.89 17.49 -19.91
N VAL A 490 3.14 18.51 -20.71
CA VAL A 490 3.99 18.49 -21.91
C VAL A 490 5.20 19.39 -21.73
N GLY A 491 6.35 19.00 -22.27
CA GLY A 491 7.56 19.81 -22.23
C GLY A 491 8.21 19.87 -20.84
N SER A 492 7.89 18.92 -19.95
CA SER A 492 8.43 18.81 -18.60
C SER A 492 9.63 17.85 -18.52
N LEU A 493 10.37 17.95 -17.43
CA LEU A 493 11.45 17.01 -17.08
C LEU A 493 10.95 16.09 -15.97
N TYR A 494 10.83 14.81 -16.26
CA TYR A 494 10.56 13.78 -15.27
C TYR A 494 11.86 13.12 -14.83
N ILE A 495 12.06 13.03 -13.52
CA ILE A 495 13.22 12.36 -12.92
C ILE A 495 12.72 11.25 -12.02
N LEU A 496 13.08 10.01 -12.32
CA LEU A 496 12.64 8.81 -11.60
C LEU A 496 13.83 8.13 -10.92
N ASP A 497 13.61 7.65 -9.70
CA ASP A 497 14.62 6.93 -8.92
C ASP A 497 14.31 5.44 -8.89
N GLU A 498 15.08 4.65 -9.61
CA GLU A 498 15.01 3.19 -9.68
C GLU A 498 13.56 2.64 -9.78
N PRO A 499 12.79 3.02 -10.81
CA PRO A 499 11.38 2.64 -10.90
C PRO A 499 11.13 1.14 -11.16
N SER A 500 12.15 0.35 -11.51
CA SER A 500 12.07 -1.10 -11.68
C SER A 500 12.12 -1.89 -10.38
N ILE A 501 12.33 -1.24 -9.22
CA ILE A 501 12.49 -1.95 -7.94
C ILE A 501 11.32 -2.87 -7.65
N GLY A 502 11.64 -4.15 -7.33
CA GLY A 502 10.66 -5.17 -6.97
C GLY A 502 9.75 -5.58 -8.13
N LEU A 503 10.11 -5.24 -9.38
CA LEU A 503 9.40 -5.68 -10.56
C LEU A 503 9.96 -7.00 -11.11
N HIS A 504 9.04 -7.82 -11.56
CA HIS A 504 9.38 -8.93 -12.46
C HIS A 504 9.62 -8.40 -13.88
N SER A 505 10.48 -9.04 -14.69
CA SER A 505 10.78 -8.59 -16.07
C SER A 505 9.52 -8.30 -16.91
N ARG A 506 8.46 -9.10 -16.78
CA ARG A 506 7.17 -8.83 -17.43
C ARG A 506 6.58 -7.46 -17.07
N ASP A 507 6.69 -7.08 -15.79
CA ASP A 507 6.16 -5.81 -15.31
C ASP A 507 7.11 -4.65 -15.68
N THR A 508 8.43 -4.94 -15.85
CA THR A 508 9.42 -3.98 -16.37
C THR A 508 9.10 -3.60 -17.81
N ASP A 509 8.68 -4.54 -18.67
CA ASP A 509 8.25 -4.24 -20.05
C ASP A 509 7.07 -3.24 -20.06
N LEU A 510 6.08 -3.41 -19.18
CA LEU A 510 4.98 -2.47 -19.04
C LEU A 510 5.47 -1.08 -18.59
N LEU A 511 6.40 -1.03 -17.65
CA LEU A 511 7.02 0.22 -17.20
C LEU A 511 7.76 0.94 -18.34
N ILE A 512 8.53 0.21 -19.14
CA ILE A 512 9.23 0.76 -20.32
C ILE A 512 8.23 1.39 -21.29
N HIS A 513 7.11 0.71 -21.54
CA HIS A 513 6.04 1.25 -22.39
C HIS A 513 5.52 2.59 -21.85
N VAL A 514 5.27 2.69 -20.56
CA VAL A 514 4.82 3.90 -19.89
C VAL A 514 5.86 5.04 -19.97
N LEU A 515 7.13 4.74 -19.74
CA LEU A 515 8.22 5.72 -19.86
C LEU A 515 8.31 6.26 -21.29
N ARG A 516 8.11 5.39 -22.29
CA ARG A 516 8.05 5.78 -23.71
C ARG A 516 6.83 6.62 -24.03
N GLN A 517 5.67 6.33 -23.45
CA GLN A 517 4.48 7.18 -23.60
C GLN A 517 4.73 8.60 -23.04
N LEU A 518 5.32 8.73 -21.85
CA LEU A 518 5.71 10.02 -21.28
C LEU A 518 6.65 10.80 -22.20
N GLN A 519 7.61 10.11 -22.77
CA GLN A 519 8.55 10.72 -23.73
C GLN A 519 7.82 11.19 -24.98
N GLN A 520 6.94 10.36 -25.56
CA GLN A 520 6.19 10.68 -26.78
C GLN A 520 5.26 11.90 -26.62
N LEU A 521 4.80 12.18 -25.41
CA LEU A 521 4.09 13.42 -25.09
C LEU A 521 4.98 14.68 -25.16
N GLY A 522 6.25 14.55 -25.53
CA GLY A 522 7.19 15.67 -25.64
C GLY A 522 7.91 16.01 -24.32
N ASN A 523 7.98 15.07 -23.40
CA ASN A 523 8.71 15.24 -22.15
C ASN A 523 10.15 14.67 -22.23
N THR A 524 11.03 15.20 -21.41
CA THR A 524 12.33 14.63 -21.14
C THR A 524 12.22 13.71 -19.95
N VAL A 525 12.58 12.44 -20.09
CA VAL A 525 12.48 11.44 -19.02
C VAL A 525 13.88 11.00 -18.63
N VAL A 526 14.29 11.32 -17.40
CA VAL A 526 15.58 10.93 -16.82
C VAL A 526 15.31 9.87 -15.76
N VAL A 527 15.93 8.72 -15.89
CA VAL A 527 15.77 7.59 -14.97
C VAL A 527 17.12 7.21 -14.37
N VAL A 528 17.21 7.17 -13.05
CA VAL A 528 18.34 6.55 -12.36
C VAL A 528 18.06 5.06 -12.30
N GLU A 529 18.88 4.23 -12.96
CA GLU A 529 18.57 2.81 -13.09
C GLU A 529 19.78 1.89 -13.19
N HIS A 530 19.52 0.63 -12.81
CA HIS A 530 20.46 -0.49 -12.89
C HIS A 530 19.92 -1.68 -13.69
N ASP A 531 18.62 -1.67 -13.98
CA ASP A 531 17.95 -2.73 -14.71
C ASP A 531 18.39 -2.72 -16.19
N GLU A 532 18.82 -3.90 -16.68
CA GLU A 532 19.35 -4.04 -18.04
C GLU A 532 18.29 -3.71 -19.10
N GLU A 533 17.04 -4.13 -18.92
CA GLU A 533 15.95 -3.95 -19.88
C GLU A 533 15.65 -2.46 -20.06
N ILE A 534 15.60 -1.70 -18.96
CA ILE A 534 15.38 -0.24 -19.01
C ILE A 534 16.59 0.48 -19.62
N ILE A 535 17.83 0.08 -19.27
CA ILE A 535 19.04 0.67 -19.83
C ILE A 535 19.08 0.44 -21.35
N ARG A 536 18.79 -0.77 -21.83
CA ARG A 536 18.73 -1.10 -23.25
C ARG A 536 17.59 -0.38 -23.99
N ALA A 537 16.48 -0.14 -23.30
CA ALA A 537 15.35 0.61 -23.84
C ALA A 537 15.58 2.12 -23.89
N ALA A 538 16.63 2.66 -23.27
CA ALA A 538 16.90 4.11 -23.28
C ALA A 538 17.38 4.61 -24.65
N ASP A 539 17.23 5.89 -24.90
CA ASP A 539 17.83 6.55 -26.07
C ASP A 539 19.28 6.95 -25.78
N TYR A 540 19.55 7.31 -24.52
CA TYR A 540 20.82 7.91 -24.13
C TYR A 540 21.21 7.44 -22.72
N ILE A 541 22.48 7.15 -22.52
CA ILE A 541 23.04 6.71 -21.23
C ILE A 541 24.06 7.72 -20.75
N ILE A 542 24.06 7.95 -19.44
CA ILE A 542 25.10 8.66 -18.68
C ILE A 542 25.57 7.72 -17.58
N ASP A 543 26.79 7.20 -17.72
CA ASP A 543 27.37 6.29 -16.73
C ASP A 543 28.33 7.04 -15.82
N ILE A 544 28.06 6.98 -14.50
CA ILE A 544 28.86 7.64 -13.46
C ILE A 544 29.72 6.61 -12.74
N GLY A 545 31.03 6.86 -12.74
CA GLY A 545 32.00 5.93 -12.17
C GLY A 545 33.36 6.59 -11.96
N PRO A 546 34.46 5.84 -12.18
CA PRO A 546 34.51 4.39 -12.45
C PRO A 546 34.20 3.50 -11.24
N LYS A 547 34.34 4.02 -10.01
CA LYS A 547 34.10 3.30 -8.76
C LYS A 547 33.09 4.05 -7.87
N ALA A 548 32.92 3.58 -6.65
CA ALA A 548 32.02 4.19 -5.66
C ALA A 548 32.72 5.22 -4.76
N GLY A 549 31.96 6.09 -4.14
CA GLY A 549 32.42 7.08 -3.19
C GLY A 549 33.44 8.05 -3.76
N ARG A 550 34.56 8.27 -3.07
CA ARG A 550 35.62 9.20 -3.51
C ARG A 550 36.34 8.79 -4.82
N LEU A 551 36.24 7.52 -5.19
CA LEU A 551 36.80 7.00 -6.43
C LEU A 551 35.79 6.99 -7.59
N GLY A 552 34.56 7.42 -7.32
CA GLY A 552 33.49 7.66 -8.30
C GLY A 552 33.39 9.14 -8.67
N GLY A 553 32.23 9.55 -9.15
CA GLY A 553 31.87 10.93 -9.41
C GLY A 553 32.37 11.50 -10.74
N GLU A 554 32.84 10.67 -11.66
CA GLU A 554 33.26 11.04 -13.02
C GLU A 554 32.27 10.49 -14.03
N VAL A 555 32.10 11.16 -15.16
CA VAL A 555 31.36 10.61 -16.31
C VAL A 555 32.31 9.66 -17.05
N VAL A 556 32.02 8.37 -16.95
CA VAL A 556 32.85 7.33 -17.61
C VAL A 556 32.34 6.99 -18.99
N TYR A 557 31.05 7.19 -19.26
CA TYR A 557 30.44 7.07 -20.58
C TYR A 557 29.23 8.05 -20.68
N GLN A 558 29.07 8.62 -21.85
CA GLN A 558 27.92 9.44 -22.21
C GLN A 558 27.67 9.30 -23.72
N GLY A 559 26.48 8.80 -24.08
CA GLY A 559 26.18 8.60 -25.51
C GLY A 559 24.88 7.83 -25.76
N ASP A 560 24.60 7.61 -27.07
CA ASP A 560 23.43 6.84 -27.50
C ASP A 560 23.63 5.34 -27.21
N VAL A 561 22.55 4.69 -26.75
CA VAL A 561 22.55 3.23 -26.49
C VAL A 561 22.84 2.41 -27.75
N ALA A 562 22.32 2.87 -28.89
CA ALA A 562 22.50 2.18 -30.17
C ALA A 562 23.97 2.12 -30.68
N HIS A 563 24.83 2.98 -30.12
CA HIS A 563 26.22 3.12 -30.55
C HIS A 563 27.22 2.87 -29.40
N LEU A 564 26.92 1.92 -28.54
CA LEU A 564 27.81 1.55 -27.44
C LEU A 564 29.15 1.09 -27.98
N GLN A 565 30.21 1.80 -27.58
CA GLN A 565 31.59 1.42 -27.90
C GLN A 565 32.28 0.90 -26.64
N ASN A 566 33.14 -0.10 -26.79
CA ASN A 566 33.90 -0.67 -25.68
C ASN A 566 34.70 0.43 -24.97
N GLN A 567 34.35 0.68 -23.72
CA GLN A 567 35.02 1.62 -22.84
C GLN A 567 35.57 0.85 -21.64
N SER A 568 36.86 0.72 -21.54
CA SER A 568 37.54 -0.07 -20.50
C SER A 568 37.22 0.37 -19.08
N ASN A 569 36.77 1.63 -18.87
CA ASN A 569 36.47 2.21 -17.56
C ASN A 569 35.00 2.14 -17.18
N SER A 570 34.06 1.79 -18.09
CA SER A 570 32.64 1.68 -17.81
C SER A 570 32.23 0.23 -17.56
N TYR A 571 31.91 -0.10 -16.31
CA TYR A 571 31.37 -1.42 -15.98
C TYR A 571 30.04 -1.68 -16.68
N THR A 572 29.19 -0.67 -16.77
CA THR A 572 27.87 -0.77 -17.44
C THR A 572 28.04 -1.14 -18.90
N VAL A 573 28.90 -0.43 -19.64
CA VAL A 573 29.12 -0.70 -21.07
C VAL A 573 29.70 -2.07 -21.26
N ARG A 574 30.66 -2.51 -20.44
CA ARG A 574 31.24 -3.87 -20.51
C ARG A 574 30.21 -4.98 -20.32
N TYR A 575 29.22 -4.78 -19.40
CA TYR A 575 28.12 -5.74 -19.23
C TYR A 575 27.15 -5.72 -20.42
N LEU A 576 26.78 -4.54 -20.91
CA LEU A 576 25.85 -4.40 -22.04
C LEU A 576 26.43 -4.92 -23.37
N THR A 577 27.75 -4.88 -23.54
CA THR A 577 28.47 -5.41 -24.72
C THR A 577 28.85 -6.87 -24.56
N GLY A 578 28.64 -7.48 -23.39
CA GLY A 578 28.96 -8.88 -23.12
C GLY A 578 30.45 -9.14 -22.80
N GLU A 579 31.30 -8.10 -22.64
CA GLU A 579 32.71 -8.28 -22.21
C GLU A 579 32.81 -8.76 -20.77
N ASP A 580 31.88 -8.32 -19.90
CA ASP A 580 31.79 -8.79 -18.53
C ASP A 580 30.38 -9.37 -18.31
N LYS A 581 30.29 -10.49 -17.61
CA LYS A 581 29.00 -11.14 -17.32
C LYS A 581 29.02 -11.86 -15.98
N ILE A 582 27.82 -12.09 -15.44
CA ILE A 582 27.64 -13.00 -14.32
C ILE A 582 27.59 -14.42 -14.87
N GLU A 583 28.61 -15.18 -14.54
CA GLU A 583 28.77 -16.54 -15.06
C GLU A 583 27.80 -17.51 -14.39
N LEU A 584 27.38 -18.52 -15.14
CA LEU A 584 26.60 -19.63 -14.59
C LEU A 584 27.48 -20.45 -13.64
N PRO A 585 26.91 -21.00 -12.54
CA PRO A 585 27.65 -21.91 -11.69
C PRO A 585 28.02 -23.18 -12.47
N LEU A 586 29.21 -23.70 -12.22
CA LEU A 586 29.71 -24.90 -12.90
C LEU A 586 28.81 -26.13 -12.71
N TYR A 587 28.12 -26.21 -11.60
CA TYR A 587 27.13 -27.25 -11.27
C TYR A 587 26.10 -26.71 -10.28
N ARG A 588 24.90 -27.29 -10.29
CA ARG A 588 23.87 -27.03 -9.27
C ARG A 588 24.14 -27.93 -8.07
N ARG A 589 24.10 -27.36 -6.86
CA ARG A 589 24.28 -28.14 -5.63
C ARG A 589 23.15 -29.14 -5.46
N PRO A 590 23.46 -30.45 -5.27
CA PRO A 590 22.45 -31.44 -4.97
C PRO A 590 21.96 -31.26 -3.53
N TRP A 591 20.70 -31.54 -3.30
CA TRP A 591 20.11 -31.50 -1.98
C TRP A 591 19.36 -32.80 -1.65
N ASN A 592 19.34 -33.16 -0.38
CA ASN A 592 18.67 -34.36 0.13
C ASN A 592 17.85 -34.06 1.41
N SER A 593 17.96 -32.85 1.93
CA SER A 593 17.23 -32.38 3.11
C SER A 593 16.45 -31.13 2.77
N TYR A 594 15.26 -31.02 3.34
CA TYR A 594 14.33 -29.91 3.08
C TYR A 594 13.39 -29.67 4.21
N ILE A 595 12.80 -28.47 4.27
CA ILE A 595 11.63 -28.14 5.06
C ILE A 595 10.45 -28.03 4.09
N GLU A 596 9.31 -28.62 4.42
CA GLU A 596 8.11 -28.59 3.60
C GLU A 596 7.00 -27.84 4.30
N VAL A 597 6.48 -26.83 3.65
CA VAL A 597 5.25 -26.12 4.02
C VAL A 597 4.10 -26.78 3.29
N LYS A 598 3.10 -27.28 4.01
CA LYS A 598 1.89 -27.91 3.44
C LYS A 598 0.67 -27.04 3.62
N GLY A 599 -0.10 -26.87 2.55
CA GLY A 599 -1.36 -26.16 2.58
C GLY A 599 -1.26 -24.70 2.95
N ALA A 600 -0.28 -23.97 2.42
CA ALA A 600 -0.11 -22.53 2.68
C ALA A 600 -1.31 -21.73 2.17
N ARG A 601 -2.00 -20.95 3.05
CA ARG A 601 -3.25 -20.26 2.74
C ARG A 601 -3.29 -18.76 3.09
N LYS A 602 -2.17 -18.19 3.47
CA LYS A 602 -2.09 -16.76 3.83
C LYS A 602 -2.39 -15.84 2.64
N ASN A 603 -3.22 -14.83 2.86
CA ASN A 603 -3.60 -13.83 1.86
C ASN A 603 -4.17 -14.48 0.58
N ASN A 604 -3.46 -14.38 -0.55
CA ASN A 604 -3.89 -14.94 -1.82
C ASN A 604 -3.42 -16.37 -2.09
N LEU A 605 -2.63 -16.99 -1.21
CA LEU A 605 -2.13 -18.35 -1.38
C LEU A 605 -3.27 -19.39 -1.38
N LYS A 606 -3.22 -20.35 -2.31
CA LYS A 606 -4.31 -21.27 -2.63
C LYS A 606 -4.19 -22.66 -1.97
N GLY A 607 -3.54 -22.75 -0.81
CA GLY A 607 -3.33 -24.04 -0.14
C GLY A 607 -2.21 -24.86 -0.79
N ILE A 608 -1.13 -24.22 -1.13
CA ILE A 608 0.00 -24.81 -1.88
C ILE A 608 0.97 -25.55 -0.96
N ASP A 609 1.57 -26.62 -1.50
CA ASP A 609 2.62 -27.41 -0.86
C ASP A 609 3.95 -27.07 -1.48
N ILE A 610 4.94 -26.71 -0.67
CA ILE A 610 6.25 -26.23 -1.15
C ILE A 610 7.39 -26.79 -0.30
N LYS A 611 8.44 -27.27 -0.97
CA LYS A 611 9.68 -27.71 -0.35
C LYS A 611 10.75 -26.63 -0.46
N PHE A 612 11.39 -26.36 0.66
CA PHE A 612 12.56 -25.48 0.76
C PHE A 612 13.79 -26.33 1.05
N PRO A 613 14.61 -26.62 0.04
CA PRO A 613 15.85 -27.35 0.22
C PRO A 613 16.84 -26.67 1.17
N LEU A 614 17.63 -27.44 1.90
CA LEU A 614 18.62 -26.93 2.86
C LEU A 614 20.03 -26.97 2.26
N ASN A 615 20.93 -26.11 2.78
CA ASN A 615 22.35 -25.98 2.43
C ASN A 615 22.60 -25.63 0.95
N ILE A 616 21.66 -24.97 0.32
CA ILE A 616 21.75 -24.46 -1.06
C ILE A 616 21.20 -23.06 -1.18
N LEU A 617 21.34 -22.47 -2.37
CA LEU A 617 20.71 -21.21 -2.76
C LEU A 617 19.33 -21.47 -3.37
N THR A 618 18.27 -21.16 -2.62
CA THR A 618 16.89 -21.22 -3.12
C THR A 618 16.38 -19.80 -3.42
N VAL A 619 15.84 -19.60 -4.62
CA VAL A 619 15.21 -18.34 -5.02
C VAL A 619 13.70 -18.52 -5.16
N VAL A 620 12.92 -17.65 -4.51
CA VAL A 620 11.46 -17.56 -4.65
C VAL A 620 11.14 -16.37 -5.54
N THR A 621 10.53 -16.64 -6.68
CA THR A 621 10.24 -15.65 -7.71
C THR A 621 8.79 -15.68 -8.16
N GLY A 622 8.43 -14.88 -9.15
CA GLY A 622 7.10 -14.76 -9.73
C GLY A 622 6.65 -13.30 -9.87
N VAL A 623 5.56 -13.07 -10.58
CA VAL A 623 5.05 -11.72 -10.87
C VAL A 623 4.71 -10.93 -9.60
N SER A 624 4.61 -9.61 -9.74
CA SER A 624 4.24 -8.72 -8.62
C SER A 624 2.86 -9.11 -8.05
N GLY A 625 2.76 -9.20 -6.71
CA GLY A 625 1.51 -9.61 -6.05
C GLY A 625 1.17 -11.10 -6.10
N SER A 626 2.07 -11.99 -6.57
CA SER A 626 1.83 -13.45 -6.65
C SER A 626 1.80 -14.19 -5.31
N GLY A 627 2.22 -13.53 -4.21
CA GLY A 627 2.18 -14.12 -2.85
C GLY A 627 3.55 -14.51 -2.28
N LYS A 628 4.67 -14.12 -2.90
CA LYS A 628 6.05 -14.43 -2.45
C LYS A 628 6.32 -14.09 -0.99
N SER A 629 6.07 -12.84 -0.62
CA SER A 629 6.32 -12.38 0.77
C SER A 629 5.39 -13.08 1.76
N SER A 630 4.14 -13.38 1.37
CA SER A 630 3.21 -14.16 2.21
C SER A 630 3.72 -15.57 2.45
N LEU A 631 4.26 -16.23 1.43
CA LEU A 631 4.85 -17.56 1.57
C LEU A 631 6.12 -17.53 2.40
N VAL A 632 7.07 -16.68 2.04
CA VAL A 632 8.44 -16.75 2.60
C VAL A 632 8.50 -16.10 3.98
N ARG A 633 7.95 -14.87 4.14
CA ARG A 633 8.03 -14.15 5.40
C ARG A 633 6.94 -14.61 6.38
N ASP A 634 5.66 -14.58 5.95
CA ASP A 634 4.54 -14.72 6.87
C ASP A 634 4.22 -16.19 7.23
N ILE A 635 4.68 -17.15 6.41
CA ILE A 635 4.49 -18.59 6.68
C ILE A 635 5.82 -19.28 6.97
N PHE A 636 6.76 -19.30 6.01
CA PHE A 636 7.98 -20.10 6.14
C PHE A 636 8.90 -19.57 7.24
N TYR A 637 9.27 -18.29 7.21
CA TYR A 637 10.14 -17.67 8.22
C TYR A 637 9.50 -17.72 9.61
N GLU A 638 8.25 -17.25 9.74
CA GLU A 638 7.56 -17.24 11.04
C GLU A 638 7.33 -18.66 11.57
N GLY A 639 7.05 -19.64 10.71
CA GLY A 639 6.86 -21.02 11.11
C GLY A 639 8.13 -21.69 11.62
N VAL A 640 9.26 -21.51 10.91
CA VAL A 640 10.55 -22.04 11.39
C VAL A 640 10.99 -21.35 12.67
N LYS A 641 10.78 -20.04 12.79
CA LYS A 641 11.08 -19.29 14.01
C LYS A 641 10.27 -19.76 15.20
N GLN A 642 8.95 -19.94 15.04
CA GLN A 642 8.10 -20.48 16.10
C GLN A 642 8.51 -21.90 16.50
N HIS A 643 8.94 -22.72 15.55
CA HIS A 643 9.47 -24.03 15.83
C HIS A 643 10.77 -23.98 16.67
N LEU A 644 11.70 -23.07 16.32
CA LEU A 644 12.95 -22.89 17.06
C LEU A 644 12.75 -22.33 18.48
N ASP A 645 11.72 -21.51 18.67
CA ASP A 645 11.34 -20.92 19.95
C ASP A 645 10.49 -21.90 20.81
N ASP A 646 10.34 -23.17 20.39
CA ASP A 646 9.42 -24.17 20.98
C ASP A 646 7.98 -23.61 21.16
N ALA A 647 7.62 -22.64 20.32
CA ALA A 647 6.30 -22.04 20.34
C ALA A 647 5.32 -22.87 19.51
N ARG A 648 4.05 -22.76 19.84
CA ARG A 648 3.01 -23.39 19.03
C ARG A 648 2.93 -22.70 17.68
N LEU A 649 2.84 -23.47 16.60
CA LEU A 649 2.63 -22.94 15.25
C LEU A 649 1.30 -22.19 15.15
N THR A 650 1.37 -20.92 14.76
CA THR A 650 0.20 -20.02 14.59
C THR A 650 0.13 -19.45 13.18
N ILE A 651 0.71 -20.15 12.21
CA ILE A 651 0.80 -19.74 10.82
C ILE A 651 -0.32 -20.36 9.97
N ASP A 652 -0.71 -19.67 8.91
CA ASP A 652 -1.81 -20.09 8.02
C ASP A 652 -1.35 -21.21 7.05
N CYS A 653 -0.95 -22.35 7.58
CA CYS A 653 -0.65 -23.56 6.80
C CYS A 653 -1.17 -24.81 7.53
N SER A 654 -1.28 -25.91 6.82
CA SER A 654 -1.74 -27.18 7.40
C SER A 654 -0.66 -27.86 8.25
N ALA A 655 0.59 -27.81 7.80
CA ALA A 655 1.74 -28.37 8.53
C ALA A 655 3.06 -27.78 8.04
N LEU A 656 4.04 -27.79 8.95
CA LEU A 656 5.46 -27.56 8.65
C LEU A 656 6.20 -28.84 8.99
N THR A 657 6.82 -29.47 7.99
CA THR A 657 7.43 -30.80 8.11
C THR A 657 8.83 -30.85 7.52
N GLY A 658 9.55 -31.94 7.68
CA GLY A 658 10.89 -32.15 7.13
C GLY A 658 12.01 -32.02 8.17
N ASP A 659 13.18 -31.58 7.71
CA ASP A 659 14.43 -31.57 8.48
C ASP A 659 14.62 -30.34 9.38
N LEU A 660 13.57 -29.91 10.08
CA LEU A 660 13.56 -28.71 10.95
C LEU A 660 14.68 -28.73 12.00
N ASN A 661 14.98 -29.90 12.54
CA ASN A 661 16.01 -30.07 13.58
C ASN A 661 17.44 -29.75 13.12
N ARG A 662 17.67 -29.67 11.80
CA ARG A 662 18.97 -29.30 11.23
C ARG A 662 19.24 -27.81 11.30
N ILE A 663 18.21 -26.98 11.41
CA ILE A 663 18.33 -25.55 11.58
C ILE A 663 18.38 -25.22 13.06
N LYS A 664 19.31 -24.37 13.45
CA LYS A 664 19.50 -23.92 14.84
C LYS A 664 19.18 -22.45 15.04
N ASP A 665 19.14 -21.70 13.96
CA ASP A 665 18.85 -20.28 13.98
C ASP A 665 18.24 -19.84 12.63
N ILE A 666 17.46 -18.78 12.65
CA ILE A 666 16.84 -18.21 11.45
C ILE A 666 16.88 -16.69 11.47
N GLU A 667 17.32 -16.10 10.37
CA GLU A 667 17.46 -14.66 10.23
C GLU A 667 16.75 -14.13 9.00
N TYR A 668 15.95 -13.07 9.19
CA TYR A 668 15.30 -12.34 8.10
C TYR A 668 16.04 -11.03 7.83
N VAL A 669 16.64 -10.93 6.66
CA VAL A 669 17.44 -9.77 6.26
C VAL A 669 16.65 -8.93 5.27
N ASP A 670 16.03 -7.88 5.78
CA ASP A 670 15.24 -6.91 5.03
C ASP A 670 16.01 -5.62 4.75
N GLN A 671 15.39 -4.71 4.00
CA GLN A 671 15.93 -3.40 3.63
C GLN A 671 15.80 -2.34 4.73
N ASN A 672 15.20 -2.69 5.88
CA ASN A 672 15.05 -1.75 6.99
C ASN A 672 16.40 -1.31 7.53
N THR A 673 16.46 -0.07 8.04
CA THR A 673 17.67 0.52 8.62
C THR A 673 18.25 -0.32 9.75
N ILE A 674 19.58 -0.39 9.82
CA ILE A 674 20.29 -1.04 10.91
C ILE A 674 20.11 -0.24 12.21
N GLY A 675 19.27 -0.74 13.10
CA GLY A 675 18.95 -0.10 14.39
C GLY A 675 17.89 1.00 14.29
N LYS A 676 17.28 1.29 15.44
CA LYS A 676 16.16 2.24 15.58
C LYS A 676 16.59 3.69 15.88
N SER A 677 17.88 3.91 16.16
CA SER A 677 18.42 5.21 16.55
C SER A 677 19.00 5.96 15.34
N SER A 678 18.77 7.27 15.28
CA SER A 678 19.43 8.19 14.35
C SER A 678 20.97 8.13 14.37
N ARG A 679 21.54 7.59 15.46
CA ARG A 679 22.98 7.41 15.68
C ARG A 679 23.52 6.04 15.28
N SER A 680 22.65 5.14 14.80
CA SER A 680 23.07 3.83 14.30
C SER A 680 23.96 3.99 13.06
N ASN A 681 25.05 3.24 12.98
CA ASN A 681 26.00 3.28 11.87
C ASN A 681 26.66 1.91 11.63
N PRO A 682 27.28 1.68 10.46
CA PRO A 682 27.87 0.40 10.10
C PRO A 682 28.93 -0.08 11.08
N VAL A 683 29.86 0.80 11.50
CA VAL A 683 30.98 0.40 12.36
C VAL A 683 30.54 -0.07 13.74
N THR A 684 29.45 0.49 14.26
CA THR A 684 28.84 0.03 15.53
C THR A 684 28.14 -1.30 15.34
N TYR A 685 27.40 -1.46 14.24
CA TYR A 685 26.64 -2.68 13.96
C TYR A 685 27.54 -3.90 13.82
N VAL A 686 28.66 -3.81 13.07
CA VAL A 686 29.61 -4.91 12.95
C VAL A 686 30.50 -5.08 14.20
N GLY A 687 30.34 -4.22 15.20
CA GLY A 687 31.08 -4.28 16.47
C GLY A 687 32.53 -3.84 16.39
N ALA A 688 32.98 -3.22 15.31
CA ALA A 688 34.35 -2.70 15.18
C ALA A 688 34.56 -1.44 16.01
N TYR A 689 33.50 -0.67 16.25
CA TYR A 689 33.58 0.57 17.02
C TYR A 689 34.02 0.35 18.48
N ASP A 690 33.65 -0.74 19.11
CA ASP A 690 34.05 -1.07 20.47
C ASP A 690 35.57 -1.28 20.56
N GLU A 691 36.17 -1.90 19.55
CA GLU A 691 37.63 -2.09 19.50
C GLU A 691 38.37 -0.78 19.20
N ILE A 692 37.78 0.08 18.34
CA ILE A 692 38.31 1.43 18.07
C ILE A 692 38.30 2.28 19.37
N ARG A 693 37.21 2.27 20.13
CA ARG A 693 37.11 3.00 21.40
C ARG A 693 38.12 2.52 22.42
N LYS A 694 38.37 1.22 22.50
CA LYS A 694 39.43 0.65 23.36
C LYS A 694 40.83 1.15 22.95
N LEU A 695 41.07 1.21 21.63
CA LEU A 695 42.35 1.71 21.11
C LEU A 695 42.58 3.18 21.50
N PHE A 696 41.56 4.04 21.38
CA PHE A 696 41.67 5.45 21.77
C PHE A 696 41.79 5.63 23.30
N GLY A 697 41.04 4.88 24.10
CA GLY A 697 41.17 4.88 25.55
C GLY A 697 42.51 4.36 26.08
N ALA A 698 43.26 3.62 25.25
CA ALA A 698 44.61 3.16 25.60
C ALA A 698 45.71 4.20 25.29
N GLN A 699 45.39 5.31 24.61
CA GLN A 699 46.38 6.33 24.27
C GLN A 699 46.92 7.06 25.50
N PRO A 700 48.18 7.54 25.47
CA PRO A 700 48.82 8.21 26.63
C PRO A 700 48.00 9.41 27.12
N LEU A 701 47.56 10.30 26.23
CA LEU A 701 46.77 11.48 26.60
C LEU A 701 45.41 11.11 27.20
N ALA A 702 44.74 10.06 26.67
CA ALA A 702 43.48 9.57 27.22
C ALA A 702 43.65 9.08 28.67
N LYS A 703 44.78 8.39 28.98
CA LYS A 703 45.09 7.93 30.31
C LYS A 703 45.41 9.09 31.26
N GLN A 704 46.09 10.14 30.80
CA GLN A 704 46.37 11.35 31.57
C GLN A 704 45.09 12.12 31.93
N LEU A 705 44.10 12.12 31.04
CA LEU A 705 42.84 12.81 31.22
C LEU A 705 41.75 11.91 31.87
N ASP A 706 42.12 10.68 32.25
CA ASP A 706 41.20 9.66 32.77
C ASP A 706 40.00 9.35 31.85
N TYR A 707 40.25 9.38 30.54
CA TYR A 707 39.25 9.07 29.53
C TYR A 707 39.23 7.58 29.23
N SER A 708 38.23 6.88 29.77
CA SER A 708 37.99 5.48 29.43
C SER A 708 37.42 5.33 28.01
N ALA A 709 37.37 4.12 27.49
CA ALA A 709 36.77 3.83 26.20
C ALA A 709 35.30 4.34 26.08
N ALA A 710 34.62 4.62 27.17
CA ALA A 710 33.26 5.16 27.18
C ALA A 710 33.21 6.64 26.75
N TYR A 711 34.26 7.41 26.97
CA TYR A 711 34.36 8.81 26.55
C TYR A 711 34.40 8.98 25.02
N PHE A 712 34.92 7.96 24.32
CA PHE A 712 34.94 7.92 22.86
C PHE A 712 33.65 7.37 22.24
N SER A 713 32.52 7.40 22.97
CA SER A 713 31.20 6.98 22.50
C SER A 713 30.32 8.21 22.29
N PHE A 714 29.79 8.38 21.06
CA PHE A 714 28.77 9.39 20.77
C PHE A 714 27.39 9.03 21.33
N ASN A 715 27.20 7.81 21.86
CA ASN A 715 25.94 7.36 22.48
C ASN A 715 25.88 7.58 23.99
N LYS A 716 27.03 7.68 24.67
CA LYS A 716 27.12 7.84 26.13
C LYS A 716 27.47 9.27 26.50
N GLU A 717 27.00 9.70 27.67
CA GLU A 717 27.42 10.97 28.28
C GLU A 717 28.88 10.92 28.67
N GLY A 718 29.52 12.08 28.73
CA GLY A 718 30.93 12.27 29.04
C GLY A 718 31.68 12.91 27.89
N GLY A 719 31.95 12.19 26.81
CA GLY A 719 32.73 12.71 25.70
C GLY A 719 31.94 13.22 24.49
N ARG A 720 30.64 12.89 24.38
CA ARG A 720 29.79 13.37 23.28
C ARG A 720 29.46 14.87 23.44
N CYS A 721 29.22 15.54 22.33
CA CYS A 721 28.62 16.87 22.33
C CYS A 721 27.27 16.85 23.04
N GLU A 722 27.03 17.77 23.98
CA GLU A 722 25.83 17.81 24.78
C GLU A 722 24.62 18.42 24.05
N GLU A 723 24.83 19.38 23.16
CA GLU A 723 23.79 20.01 22.37
C GLU A 723 23.14 19.04 21.40
N CYS A 724 23.93 18.46 20.49
CA CYS A 724 23.41 17.49 19.53
C CYS A 724 23.34 16.06 20.07
N LYS A 725 23.72 15.84 21.35
CA LYS A 725 23.74 14.52 21.99
C LYS A 725 24.49 13.44 21.20
N GLY A 726 25.53 13.86 20.45
CA GLY A 726 26.35 12.98 19.62
C GLY A 726 25.86 12.74 18.21
N GLU A 727 24.79 13.41 17.73
CA GLU A 727 24.31 13.28 16.36
C GLU A 727 25.14 14.11 15.35
N GLY A 728 25.78 15.17 15.80
CA GLY A 728 26.48 16.13 14.94
C GLY A 728 25.55 17.11 14.23
N ARG A 729 24.25 16.87 14.28
CA ARG A 729 23.21 17.67 13.63
C ARG A 729 22.03 17.87 14.58
N ILE A 730 21.27 18.94 14.35
CA ILE A 730 20.05 19.26 15.08
C ILE A 730 18.90 19.24 14.07
N THR A 731 17.92 18.39 14.29
CA THR A 731 16.71 18.31 13.45
C THR A 731 15.63 19.17 14.06
N VAL A 732 15.13 20.13 13.30
CA VAL A 732 13.98 20.97 13.65
C VAL A 732 12.74 20.39 12.97
N GLU A 733 11.84 19.81 13.76
CA GLU A 733 10.59 19.27 13.25
C GLU A 733 9.66 20.40 12.80
N MET A 734 9.18 20.32 11.58
CA MET A 734 8.26 21.29 10.98
C MET A 734 6.87 20.69 10.85
N GLN A 735 5.84 21.36 11.41
CA GLN A 735 4.47 20.82 11.42
C GLN A 735 3.86 20.60 10.02
N PHE A 736 4.25 21.38 9.02
CA PHE A 736 3.64 21.39 7.67
C PHE A 736 4.65 21.25 6.53
N MET A 737 5.93 21.06 6.82
CA MET A 737 7.02 20.94 5.85
C MET A 737 7.96 19.80 6.25
N ALA A 738 8.86 19.42 5.35
CA ALA A 738 9.92 18.47 5.68
C ALA A 738 10.82 19.04 6.80
N ASP A 739 11.24 18.14 7.71
CA ASP A 739 12.12 18.52 8.82
C ASP A 739 13.42 19.13 8.30
N VAL A 740 13.86 20.19 8.93
CA VAL A 740 15.12 20.87 8.58
C VAL A 740 16.23 20.36 9.48
N THR A 741 17.29 19.83 8.88
CA THR A 741 18.46 19.34 9.60
C THR A 741 19.59 20.36 9.45
N LEU A 742 20.05 20.89 10.59
CA LEU A 742 21.13 21.87 10.67
C LEU A 742 22.39 21.23 11.30
N GLU A 743 23.56 21.66 10.88
CA GLU A 743 24.78 21.26 11.54
C GLU A 743 24.82 21.84 12.97
N CYS A 744 25.28 21.05 13.94
CA CYS A 744 25.39 21.51 15.32
C CYS A 744 26.47 22.57 15.46
N GLU A 745 26.13 23.76 15.89
CA GLU A 745 27.04 24.89 16.05
C GLU A 745 28.12 24.65 17.11
N ALA A 746 27.82 23.90 18.19
CA ALA A 746 28.76 23.63 19.26
C ALA A 746 29.89 22.68 18.88
N CYS A 747 29.61 21.65 18.07
CA CYS A 747 30.63 20.66 17.69
C CYS A 747 31.00 20.72 16.21
N HIS A 748 30.41 21.60 15.43
CA HIS A 748 30.62 21.70 13.97
C HIS A 748 30.59 20.34 13.29
N GLY A 749 29.53 19.60 13.52
CA GLY A 749 29.31 18.26 12.95
C GLY A 749 30.14 17.12 13.56
N LYS A 750 31.13 17.43 14.42
CA LYS A 750 32.13 16.45 14.90
C LYS A 750 31.65 15.49 15.99
N ARG A 751 30.42 15.65 16.51
CA ARG A 751 29.74 14.73 17.47
C ARG A 751 30.34 14.69 18.89
N PHE A 752 31.58 15.07 19.11
CA PHE A 752 32.34 15.00 20.35
C PHE A 752 32.69 16.37 20.90
N LYS A 753 33.02 16.42 22.19
CA LYS A 753 33.64 17.60 22.82
C LYS A 753 35.04 17.81 22.25
N SER A 754 35.51 19.06 22.20
CA SER A 754 36.85 19.41 21.70
C SER A 754 37.95 18.66 22.42
N SER A 755 37.86 18.52 23.76
CA SER A 755 38.87 17.82 24.58
C SER A 755 39.01 16.33 24.22
N VAL A 756 37.97 15.68 23.76
CA VAL A 756 38.03 14.27 23.31
C VAL A 756 38.73 14.18 21.94
N LEU A 757 38.58 15.20 21.11
CA LEU A 757 39.21 15.28 19.78
C LEU A 757 40.71 15.58 19.84
N GLU A 758 41.23 16.01 20.98
CA GLU A 758 42.69 16.18 21.22
C GLU A 758 43.41 14.82 21.33
N VAL A 759 42.68 13.75 21.65
CA VAL A 759 43.27 12.42 21.72
C VAL A 759 43.42 11.87 20.33
N GLU A 760 44.65 11.62 19.90
CA GLU A 760 44.96 11.11 18.57
C GLU A 760 45.61 9.72 18.63
N TYR A 761 45.33 8.93 17.59
CA TYR A 761 46.06 7.72 17.26
C TYR A 761 46.65 7.87 15.84
N GLN A 762 47.99 7.79 15.72
CA GLN A 762 48.72 8.03 14.45
C GLN A 762 48.32 9.34 13.75
N GLY A 763 48.15 10.43 14.52
CA GLY A 763 47.79 11.74 13.97
C GLY A 763 46.34 11.89 13.51
N LYS A 764 45.44 10.98 13.95
CA LYS A 764 43.99 11.00 13.66
C LYS A 764 43.20 10.91 14.94
N ASN A 765 42.22 11.79 15.13
CA ASN A 765 41.29 11.73 16.25
C ASN A 765 40.10 10.75 15.92
N ILE A 766 39.27 10.51 16.91
CA ILE A 766 38.15 9.57 16.79
C ILE A 766 37.14 9.98 15.67
N TYR A 767 36.93 11.27 15.47
CA TYR A 767 36.07 11.79 14.41
C TYR A 767 36.69 11.55 13.02
N ASP A 768 38.00 11.81 12.86
CA ASP A 768 38.72 11.56 11.61
C ASP A 768 38.63 10.09 11.22
N VAL A 769 38.71 9.18 12.18
CA VAL A 769 38.54 7.72 11.93
C VAL A 769 37.09 7.40 11.51
N LEU A 770 36.09 8.01 12.14
CA LEU A 770 34.68 7.79 11.73
C LEU A 770 34.39 8.33 10.33
N GLU A 771 35.11 9.36 9.89
CA GLU A 771 34.99 9.92 8.53
C GLU A 771 35.77 9.12 7.46
N MET A 772 36.63 8.18 7.86
CA MET A 772 37.27 7.27 6.91
C MET A 772 36.25 6.33 6.29
N THR A 773 36.47 6.03 5.03
CA THR A 773 35.78 4.88 4.39
C THR A 773 36.28 3.58 4.98
N VAL A 774 35.50 2.49 4.82
CA VAL A 774 35.91 1.14 5.26
C VAL A 774 37.28 0.77 4.68
N ASN A 775 37.51 1.03 3.37
CA ASN A 775 38.80 0.75 2.72
C ASN A 775 39.93 1.55 3.35
N GLN A 776 39.74 2.87 3.57
CA GLN A 776 40.76 3.72 4.20
C GLN A 776 41.06 3.30 5.62
N ALA A 777 40.03 2.89 6.37
CA ALA A 777 40.22 2.43 7.74
C ALA A 777 41.02 1.11 7.80
N ILE A 778 40.72 0.17 6.90
CA ILE A 778 41.48 -1.08 6.78
C ILE A 778 42.94 -0.78 6.44
N GLU A 779 43.20 0.11 5.49
CA GLU A 779 44.56 0.53 5.13
C GLU A 779 45.27 1.22 6.29
N PHE A 780 44.57 2.17 6.97
CA PHE A 780 45.13 2.92 8.13
C PHE A 780 45.53 1.99 9.28
N PHE A 781 44.67 1.07 9.69
CA PHE A 781 44.97 0.13 10.76
C PHE A 781 45.97 -0.96 10.34
N SER A 782 46.17 -1.19 9.04
CA SER A 782 47.14 -2.17 8.51
C SER A 782 48.58 -1.65 8.51
N GLN A 783 48.83 -0.34 8.65
CA GLN A 783 50.16 0.22 8.63
C GLN A 783 51.03 -0.25 9.82
N ASN A 784 50.45 -0.40 11.02
CA ASN A 784 51.09 -0.90 12.23
C ASN A 784 50.17 -1.87 12.98
N PRO A 785 50.01 -3.14 12.52
CA PRO A 785 48.98 -4.02 13.00
C PRO A 785 49.33 -4.68 14.33
N GLY A 786 49.05 -4.02 15.45
CA GLY A 786 48.99 -4.60 16.77
C GLY A 786 47.80 -5.55 16.97
N THR A 787 47.68 -6.06 18.17
CA THR A 787 46.58 -7.01 18.50
C THR A 787 45.20 -6.36 18.36
N GLN A 788 45.07 -5.09 18.72
CA GLN A 788 43.79 -4.37 18.68
C GLN A 788 43.41 -4.01 17.24
N GLU A 789 44.37 -3.55 16.45
CA GLU A 789 44.20 -3.18 15.06
C GLU A 789 43.81 -4.41 14.22
N LYS A 790 44.40 -5.58 14.45
CA LYS A 790 43.99 -6.84 13.81
C LYS A 790 42.53 -7.20 14.10
N LYS A 791 42.02 -6.94 15.32
CA LYS A 791 40.62 -7.18 15.64
C LYS A 791 39.70 -6.20 14.91
N ILE A 792 40.10 -4.94 14.79
CA ILE A 792 39.36 -3.91 14.03
C ILE A 792 39.28 -4.34 12.55
N ILE A 793 40.43 -4.64 11.94
CA ILE A 793 40.50 -5.06 10.53
C ILE A 793 39.62 -6.27 10.28
N LYS A 794 39.71 -7.30 11.15
CA LYS A 794 38.91 -8.52 11.03
C LYS A 794 37.40 -8.25 11.00
N LYS A 795 36.91 -7.24 11.74
CA LYS A 795 35.50 -6.84 11.75
C LYS A 795 35.11 -5.92 10.58
N LEU A 796 36.09 -5.23 9.96
CA LEU A 796 35.84 -4.34 8.82
C LEU A 796 35.92 -5.07 7.46
N VAL A 797 36.76 -6.10 7.33
CA VAL A 797 36.93 -6.86 6.07
C VAL A 797 35.61 -7.38 5.50
N PRO A 798 34.68 -7.95 6.29
CA PRO A 798 33.38 -8.39 5.74
C PRO A 798 32.58 -7.28 5.07
N LEU A 799 32.68 -6.02 5.54
CA LEU A 799 32.03 -4.88 4.87
C LEU A 799 32.66 -4.63 3.48
N GLN A 800 33.96 -4.82 3.34
CA GLN A 800 34.64 -4.73 2.04
C GLN A 800 34.23 -5.88 1.13
N GLU A 801 34.13 -7.11 1.64
CA GLU A 801 33.77 -8.32 0.90
C GLU A 801 32.34 -8.25 0.31
N VAL A 802 31.42 -7.54 0.98
CA VAL A 802 30.07 -7.32 0.45
C VAL A 802 29.97 -6.06 -0.45
N GLY A 803 31.10 -5.47 -0.83
CA GLY A 803 31.14 -4.31 -1.71
C GLY A 803 30.83 -2.96 -1.05
N LEU A 804 30.91 -2.85 0.29
CA LEU A 804 30.69 -1.62 1.04
C LEU A 804 31.99 -0.90 1.46
N GLY A 805 33.09 -1.14 0.76
CA GLY A 805 34.37 -0.50 1.06
C GLY A 805 34.39 1.03 0.97
N TYR A 806 33.42 1.61 0.30
CA TYR A 806 33.31 3.06 0.06
C TYR A 806 32.51 3.82 1.13
N ILE A 807 31.70 3.16 1.96
CA ILE A 807 30.90 3.84 2.98
C ILE A 807 31.80 4.33 4.12
N LYS A 808 31.43 5.45 4.74
CA LYS A 808 32.16 5.97 5.92
C LYS A 808 31.79 5.14 7.14
N LEU A 809 32.76 4.92 8.04
CA LEU A 809 32.54 4.18 9.28
C LEU A 809 31.41 4.79 10.15
N GLY A 810 31.38 6.11 10.25
CA GLY A 810 30.42 6.88 11.03
C GLY A 810 29.16 7.29 10.26
N GLN A 811 28.94 6.82 9.04
CA GLN A 811 27.75 7.14 8.23
C GLN A 811 26.49 6.66 8.94
N THR A 812 25.48 7.51 9.05
CA THR A 812 24.23 7.14 9.72
C THR A 812 23.44 6.13 8.90
N SER A 813 22.81 5.17 9.55
CA SER A 813 22.02 4.14 8.86
C SER A 813 20.84 4.70 8.07
N SER A 814 20.31 5.85 8.47
CA SER A 814 19.24 6.54 7.76
C SER A 814 19.68 7.17 6.42
N SER A 815 21.00 7.38 6.24
CA SER A 815 21.56 7.88 4.98
C SER A 815 22.01 6.78 4.02
N LEU A 816 21.95 5.52 4.46
CA LEU A 816 22.24 4.36 3.63
C LEU A 816 20.99 3.98 2.84
N SER A 817 21.18 3.53 1.61
CA SER A 817 20.10 2.89 0.82
C SER A 817 19.61 1.59 1.47
N GLY A 818 18.42 1.11 1.09
CA GLY A 818 17.90 -0.16 1.58
C GLY A 818 18.85 -1.32 1.33
N GLY A 819 19.42 -1.42 0.13
CA GLY A 819 20.40 -2.44 -0.24
C GLY A 819 21.73 -2.32 0.51
N GLU A 820 22.21 -1.10 0.80
CA GLU A 820 23.39 -0.89 1.63
C GLU A 820 23.16 -1.36 3.08
N ASN A 821 22.00 -1.03 3.67
CA ASN A 821 21.63 -1.51 5.01
C ASN A 821 21.61 -3.04 5.07
N GLN A 822 21.05 -3.67 4.05
CA GLN A 822 20.97 -5.14 3.94
C GLN A 822 22.36 -5.78 3.83
N ARG A 823 23.25 -5.20 3.02
CA ARG A 823 24.65 -5.65 2.91
C ARG A 823 25.45 -5.48 4.20
N VAL A 824 25.18 -4.44 5.00
CA VAL A 824 25.79 -4.29 6.34
C VAL A 824 25.34 -5.43 7.25
N LYS A 825 24.05 -5.82 7.22
CA LYS A 825 23.55 -6.98 7.97
C LYS A 825 24.26 -8.28 7.50
N LEU A 826 24.39 -8.47 6.19
CA LEU A 826 25.11 -9.62 5.62
C LEU A 826 26.58 -9.66 6.08
N ALA A 827 27.28 -8.52 6.04
CA ALA A 827 28.66 -8.41 6.51
C ALA A 827 28.83 -8.79 7.99
N PHE A 828 27.86 -8.42 8.83
CA PHE A 828 27.85 -8.82 10.22
C PHE A 828 27.87 -10.34 10.38
N TYR A 829 27.01 -11.07 9.65
CA TYR A 829 26.95 -12.53 9.72
C TYR A 829 28.21 -13.19 9.13
N LEU A 830 28.76 -12.66 8.05
CA LEU A 830 30.02 -13.13 7.48
C LEU A 830 31.20 -12.96 8.45
N GLY A 831 31.18 -11.92 9.28
CA GLY A 831 32.20 -11.63 10.27
C GLY A 831 32.20 -12.52 11.52
N GLN A 832 31.15 -13.34 11.74
CA GLN A 832 31.08 -14.23 12.91
C GLN A 832 31.89 -15.53 12.72
N GLU A 833 32.70 -15.92 13.71
CA GLU A 833 33.63 -17.08 13.61
C GLU A 833 32.98 -18.44 13.89
N LYS A 834 31.98 -18.49 14.79
CA LYS A 834 31.28 -19.73 15.16
C LYS A 834 29.81 -19.54 14.92
N GLN A 835 29.33 -20.06 13.81
CA GLN A 835 27.92 -20.02 13.50
C GLN A 835 27.35 -21.47 13.54
N GLN A 836 26.20 -21.59 14.22
CA GLN A 836 25.39 -22.79 14.09
C GLN A 836 24.70 -22.78 12.72
N PRO A 837 24.26 -23.93 12.18
CA PRO A 837 23.51 -23.98 10.93
C PRO A 837 22.30 -23.03 10.98
N THR A 838 22.38 -21.93 10.22
CA THR A 838 21.38 -20.85 10.19
C THR A 838 20.69 -20.83 8.85
N LEU A 839 19.39 -20.57 8.84
CA LEU A 839 18.61 -20.28 7.67
C LEU A 839 18.54 -18.76 7.46
N PHE A 840 19.11 -18.28 6.39
CA PHE A 840 19.04 -16.86 6.02
C PHE A 840 17.93 -16.64 4.98
N VAL A 841 17.05 -15.70 5.23
CA VAL A 841 16.01 -15.24 4.31
C VAL A 841 16.30 -13.81 3.92
N PHE A 842 16.51 -13.55 2.63
CA PHE A 842 16.75 -12.22 2.07
C PHE A 842 15.56 -11.76 1.23
N ASP A 843 15.14 -10.53 1.42
CA ASP A 843 14.03 -9.90 0.69
C ASP A 843 14.58 -8.88 -0.31
N GLU A 844 14.54 -9.23 -1.61
CA GLU A 844 15.01 -8.42 -2.74
C GLU A 844 16.42 -7.83 -2.53
N PRO A 845 17.46 -8.66 -2.30
CA PRO A 845 18.78 -8.16 -1.95
C PRO A 845 19.53 -7.46 -3.07
N THR A 846 19.06 -7.52 -4.31
CA THR A 846 19.69 -6.84 -5.47
C THR A 846 19.15 -5.43 -5.70
N THR A 847 18.21 -4.96 -4.88
CA THR A 847 17.64 -3.63 -4.98
C THR A 847 18.70 -2.54 -5.00
N GLY A 848 18.72 -1.70 -6.05
CA GLY A 848 19.67 -0.61 -6.23
C GLY A 848 21.12 -1.07 -6.51
N LEU A 849 21.33 -2.31 -6.91
CA LEU A 849 22.65 -2.86 -7.23
C LEU A 849 22.93 -2.89 -8.74
N HIS A 850 24.10 -2.43 -9.09
CA HIS A 850 24.65 -2.62 -10.43
C HIS A 850 25.09 -4.10 -10.63
N PHE A 851 25.17 -4.57 -11.87
CA PHE A 851 25.60 -5.94 -12.22
C PHE A 851 26.89 -6.37 -11.52
N HIS A 852 27.88 -5.48 -11.41
CA HIS A 852 29.14 -5.75 -10.72
C HIS A 852 28.93 -6.01 -9.22
N ASP A 853 28.03 -5.27 -8.58
CA ASP A 853 27.70 -5.43 -7.17
C ASP A 853 26.95 -6.74 -6.92
N ILE A 854 26.06 -7.15 -7.87
CA ILE A 854 25.36 -8.44 -7.83
C ILE A 854 26.36 -9.61 -7.86
N LYS A 855 27.39 -9.55 -8.70
CA LYS A 855 28.46 -10.56 -8.74
C LYS A 855 29.15 -10.70 -7.36
N THR A 856 29.39 -9.59 -6.68
CA THR A 856 29.98 -9.57 -5.33
C THR A 856 29.01 -10.16 -4.29
N LEU A 857 27.73 -9.82 -4.38
CA LEU A 857 26.69 -10.34 -3.49
C LEU A 857 26.52 -11.87 -3.62
N LEU A 858 26.53 -12.40 -4.84
CA LEU A 858 26.47 -13.84 -5.09
C LEU A 858 27.66 -14.60 -4.47
N LYS A 859 28.87 -14.02 -4.50
CA LYS A 859 30.03 -14.58 -3.78
C LYS A 859 29.80 -14.64 -2.27
N ALA A 860 29.20 -13.61 -1.69
CA ALA A 860 28.88 -13.59 -0.27
C ALA A 860 27.85 -14.67 0.10
N PHE A 861 26.80 -14.87 -0.70
CA PHE A 861 25.85 -15.96 -0.48
C PHE A 861 26.51 -17.34 -0.58
N ASN A 862 27.35 -17.55 -1.59
CA ASN A 862 28.12 -18.80 -1.72
C ASN A 862 29.00 -19.06 -0.48
N ALA A 863 29.67 -18.03 0.05
CA ALA A 863 30.48 -18.13 1.26
C ALA A 863 29.65 -18.53 2.51
N LEU A 864 28.39 -18.07 2.62
CA LEU A 864 27.48 -18.54 3.68
C LEU A 864 27.13 -20.01 3.51
N ILE A 865 26.78 -20.44 2.30
CA ILE A 865 26.41 -21.83 1.99
C ILE A 865 27.58 -22.78 2.26
N GLU A 866 28.80 -22.41 1.86
CA GLU A 866 30.02 -23.18 2.10
C GLU A 866 30.32 -23.35 3.59
N ARG A 867 29.86 -22.45 4.44
CA ARG A 867 29.92 -22.59 5.91
C ARG A 867 28.79 -23.44 6.51
N GLY A 868 27.93 -24.05 5.67
CA GLY A 868 26.84 -24.93 6.11
C GLY A 868 25.52 -24.24 6.40
N HIS A 869 25.34 -23.01 5.93
CA HIS A 869 24.07 -22.28 6.06
C HIS A 869 23.14 -22.53 4.88
N THR A 870 21.86 -22.23 5.05
CA THR A 870 20.86 -22.26 3.99
C THR A 870 20.50 -20.82 3.62
N VAL A 871 20.42 -20.52 2.33
CA VAL A 871 20.06 -19.20 1.83
C VAL A 871 18.79 -19.28 0.99
N VAL A 872 17.74 -18.55 1.42
CA VAL A 872 16.49 -18.38 0.67
C VAL A 872 16.35 -16.91 0.31
N ILE A 873 16.08 -16.61 -0.95
CA ILE A 873 16.01 -15.24 -1.46
C ILE A 873 14.68 -15.03 -2.16
N ILE A 874 13.98 -13.94 -1.86
CA ILE A 874 12.89 -13.43 -2.70
C ILE A 874 13.53 -12.52 -3.75
N GLU A 875 13.42 -12.87 -5.03
CA GLU A 875 14.10 -12.13 -6.09
C GLU A 875 13.36 -12.13 -7.43
N HIS A 876 13.64 -11.09 -8.22
CA HIS A 876 13.15 -10.91 -9.59
C HIS A 876 14.29 -10.79 -10.61
N ASN A 877 15.52 -10.51 -10.16
CA ASN A 877 16.67 -10.33 -11.03
C ASN A 877 17.07 -11.65 -11.70
N MET A 878 17.02 -11.69 -13.04
CA MET A 878 17.28 -12.90 -13.81
C MET A 878 18.72 -13.41 -13.66
N ASP A 879 19.70 -12.52 -13.41
CA ASP A 879 21.09 -12.89 -13.20
C ASP A 879 21.30 -13.61 -11.86
N VAL A 880 20.49 -13.31 -10.85
CA VAL A 880 20.48 -14.06 -9.59
C VAL A 880 19.74 -15.38 -9.75
N ILE A 881 18.58 -15.35 -10.42
CA ILE A 881 17.74 -16.54 -10.62
C ILE A 881 18.53 -17.61 -11.43
N LYS A 882 19.25 -17.21 -12.49
CA LYS A 882 20.07 -18.16 -13.26
C LYS A 882 21.21 -18.79 -12.44
N CYS A 883 21.66 -18.15 -11.37
CA CYS A 883 22.71 -18.65 -10.48
C CYS A 883 22.18 -19.48 -9.30
N ALA A 884 20.86 -19.58 -9.11
CA ALA A 884 20.25 -20.36 -8.03
C ALA A 884 20.45 -21.87 -8.20
N ASP A 885 20.48 -22.61 -7.11
CA ASP A 885 20.47 -24.08 -7.14
C ASP A 885 19.04 -24.61 -7.29
N TYR A 886 18.06 -23.90 -6.70
CA TYR A 886 16.65 -24.23 -6.76
C TYR A 886 15.79 -22.96 -6.85
N VAL A 887 14.74 -23.01 -7.65
CA VAL A 887 13.83 -21.89 -7.88
C VAL A 887 12.40 -22.32 -7.60
N ILE A 888 11.64 -21.46 -6.94
CA ILE A 888 10.21 -21.62 -6.66
C ILE A 888 9.50 -20.45 -7.35
N ASP A 889 8.69 -20.74 -8.37
CA ASP A 889 7.96 -19.72 -9.13
C ASP A 889 6.48 -19.70 -8.76
N LEU A 890 6.00 -18.54 -8.27
CA LEU A 890 4.63 -18.32 -7.85
C LEU A 890 3.87 -17.46 -8.86
N GLY A 891 2.61 -17.82 -9.07
CA GLY A 891 1.78 -17.08 -10.03
C GLY A 891 0.41 -17.71 -10.27
N PRO A 892 -0.06 -17.74 -11.54
CA PRO A 892 0.54 -17.11 -12.71
C PRO A 892 0.43 -15.58 -12.72
N GLU A 893 -0.56 -15.04 -12.03
CA GLU A 893 -0.85 -13.61 -11.97
C GLU A 893 -0.70 -13.07 -10.53
N GLY A 894 -0.93 -11.75 -10.34
CA GLY A 894 -1.02 -11.12 -9.03
C GLY A 894 -2.42 -11.18 -8.41
N GLY A 895 -2.52 -10.91 -7.10
CA GLY A 895 -3.78 -10.78 -6.38
C GLY A 895 -4.61 -12.07 -6.34
N LYS A 896 -5.91 -11.98 -6.59
CA LYS A 896 -6.85 -13.13 -6.52
C LYS A 896 -6.51 -14.25 -7.51
N ASN A 897 -5.92 -13.91 -8.64
CA ASN A 897 -5.56 -14.86 -9.70
C ASN A 897 -4.16 -15.46 -9.52
N GLY A 898 -3.41 -15.00 -8.51
CA GLY A 898 -2.13 -15.54 -8.09
C GLY A 898 -2.25 -16.57 -6.97
N GLY A 899 -1.14 -16.78 -6.29
CA GLY A 899 -1.09 -17.62 -5.09
C GLY A 899 -0.97 -19.11 -5.34
N ASN A 900 -0.70 -19.52 -6.59
CA ASN A 900 -0.41 -20.90 -6.95
C ASN A 900 1.10 -21.11 -7.12
N LEU A 901 1.55 -22.34 -6.92
CA LEU A 901 2.84 -22.80 -7.35
C LEU A 901 2.78 -23.07 -8.87
N VAL A 902 3.50 -22.28 -9.66
CA VAL A 902 3.57 -22.48 -11.12
C VAL A 902 4.51 -23.64 -11.44
N CYS A 903 5.74 -23.57 -10.92
CA CYS A 903 6.73 -24.63 -11.01
C CYS A 903 7.81 -24.45 -9.94
N ALA A 904 8.54 -25.53 -9.66
CA ALA A 904 9.68 -25.52 -8.75
C ALA A 904 10.72 -26.51 -9.25
N GLY A 905 11.99 -26.14 -9.24
CA GLY A 905 13.08 -26.96 -9.76
C GLY A 905 14.35 -26.16 -9.97
N THR A 906 15.28 -26.70 -10.76
CA THR A 906 16.46 -25.96 -11.19
C THR A 906 16.08 -24.82 -12.16
N PRO A 907 16.93 -23.80 -12.34
CA PRO A 907 16.67 -22.75 -13.33
C PRO A 907 16.36 -23.29 -14.73
N GLU A 908 17.00 -24.38 -15.14
CA GLU A 908 16.78 -25.04 -16.41
C GLU A 908 15.37 -25.65 -16.52
N GLU A 909 14.89 -26.27 -15.43
CA GLU A 909 13.52 -26.82 -15.35
C GLU A 909 12.47 -25.71 -15.37
N ILE A 910 12.73 -24.58 -14.71
CA ILE A 910 11.86 -23.40 -14.76
C ILE A 910 11.80 -22.83 -16.17
N ALA A 911 12.95 -22.72 -16.86
CA ALA A 911 13.02 -22.26 -18.25
C ALA A 911 12.26 -23.17 -19.22
N ALA A 912 12.14 -24.47 -18.91
CA ALA A 912 11.38 -25.41 -19.69
C ALA A 912 9.85 -25.38 -19.39
N CYS A 913 9.41 -24.72 -18.34
CA CYS A 913 8.01 -24.66 -17.93
C CYS A 913 7.22 -23.64 -18.76
N PRO A 914 6.23 -24.08 -19.60
CA PRO A 914 5.51 -23.18 -20.51
C PRO A 914 4.61 -22.14 -19.80
N SER A 915 4.17 -22.43 -18.57
CA SER A 915 3.29 -21.56 -17.79
C SER A 915 4.05 -20.52 -16.95
N SER A 916 5.38 -20.60 -16.92
CA SER A 916 6.24 -19.70 -16.15
C SER A 916 6.63 -18.47 -16.94
N TYR A 917 6.19 -17.30 -16.50
CA TYR A 917 6.71 -16.03 -17.04
C TYR A 917 8.20 -15.89 -16.74
N THR A 918 8.64 -16.21 -15.53
CA THR A 918 10.06 -16.25 -15.16
C THR A 918 10.86 -17.14 -16.09
N GLY A 919 10.34 -18.33 -16.40
CA GLY A 919 10.97 -19.27 -17.32
C GLY A 919 11.16 -18.71 -18.73
N HIS A 920 10.22 -17.90 -19.21
CA HIS A 920 10.31 -17.25 -20.51
C HIS A 920 11.54 -16.33 -20.60
N TYR A 921 11.71 -15.41 -19.65
CA TYR A 921 12.87 -14.49 -19.61
C TYR A 921 14.18 -15.19 -19.26
N LEU A 922 14.11 -16.26 -18.45
CA LEU A 922 15.30 -17.01 -18.04
C LEU A 922 15.95 -17.79 -19.18
N LYS A 923 15.19 -18.20 -20.20
CA LYS A 923 15.72 -18.91 -21.38
C LYS A 923 16.83 -18.13 -22.08
N GLU A 924 16.67 -16.85 -22.26
CA GLU A 924 17.65 -15.98 -22.89
C GLU A 924 18.93 -15.91 -22.05
N LYS A 925 18.78 -15.77 -20.74
CA LYS A 925 19.92 -15.67 -19.81
C LYS A 925 20.68 -16.98 -19.56
N LEU A 926 20.06 -18.13 -19.84
CA LEU A 926 20.71 -19.44 -19.77
C LEU A 926 21.40 -19.83 -21.10
N ALA A 927 20.99 -19.21 -22.21
CA ALA A 927 21.59 -19.46 -23.54
C ALA A 927 22.91 -18.68 -23.77
N ASP A 928 23.10 -17.56 -23.00
CA ASP A 928 24.32 -16.75 -23.00
C ASP A 928 25.46 -17.36 -22.15
#